data_c1e6025de95dde6894ed28696bab4f21
#
_entry.id   c1e6025de95dde6894ed28696bab4f21
#
_cell.length_a   1.000
_cell.length_b   1.000
_cell.length_c   1.000
_cell.angle_alpha   90.00
_cell.angle_beta   90.00
_cell.angle_gamma   90.00
#
_symmetry.space_group_name_H-M   'P 1'
#
loop_
_entity.id
_entity.type
_entity.pdbx_description
1 polymer ?
#
loop_
_entity_poly.entity_id
_entity_poly.type
_entity_poly.pdbx_seq_one_letter_code
_entity_poly.pdbx_strand_id
1 'polypeptide(L)'
;MKAEERISMPAIIKMRREIQDAGGNEVFFVGQINENCIVTSIKACSRGDEHSVGVNFFETREPCVFIHNHPGGDLTPSNADMAVASRANENLSGFFIVDNDVKKVYVVMEAVPPKKIVALDEDQAASYIQNGGPLSKLSDNFEERPVQVDLLRHIARAFNGNSIAAFEAGTGVGKSFAYLIPAMLWASQNKERVVVSTGTINLQQQLNEKDIPAAKKILGLDLKAVLLKGRNNYVCLRRLEEMKKERDLFSTEVEALEQIAEWAKSSPSGSRSDLNFNPSENLWGRVCSESDACMGLHCPFRDRCFVMAARREASDAQILVVNHHLLFADIESRMNAVGYDDAAVLPPYKRIVFDEAHGIESAATSFFSEQVTRFKIIKQLNLLYRERRSSLAGYIFTLTALSNGPDNTEKIGEVVDRIKDNIKSLETAALDLLGNEWTLRLYEKNALAFAPLLSLLTSLGGELSRLVALAREVCDNVADEDKTENAYWETKAILRRLEDAASVCKDFSFWDEKRDQVFWMQRQRLNEEFVKDGLPFYITFSRTPLDIAPLMNTGVFEPMESVVCASATLKIAGSFDFWTRRTGLSFVEEERLKSAGFDSPFPYEKNVLFACPKDLPFPDSIEFQQYVELALIKLVKASKGRALVLFTSYDSLKSAYSTCQYELGKCGINVFKQGDDDRFRLLDKFKNDETSALFATDSFWQGIDVPGSSLSQVIIVKLPFSVPNDPVFAARAEEVERRGGSSFMELSLPEAVIKFRQGFGRLVRRSSDKGAVVVLDRRIMEKRYGRIFLDSLPRTKRLYAGLNDICAAVEAVLE
;
A
#
# COMPACT_ATOMS: atom_id res chain seq x y z
N MET A 1 -41.78 -16.37 -21.62
CA MET A 1 -41.81 -17.72 -21.04
C MET A 1 -43.08 -17.89 -20.21
N LYS A 2 -43.40 -19.12 -19.70
CA LYS A 2 -44.53 -19.30 -18.79
C LYS A 2 -44.22 -18.70 -17.41
N ALA A 3 -45.19 -18.02 -16.78
CA ALA A 3 -45.01 -17.41 -15.47
C ALA A 3 -44.64 -18.45 -14.39
N GLU A 4 -45.16 -19.68 -14.47
CA GLU A 4 -44.88 -20.79 -13.55
C GLU A 4 -43.39 -21.21 -13.49
N GLU A 5 -42.61 -20.85 -14.51
CA GLU A 5 -41.15 -21.10 -14.56
C GLU A 5 -40.35 -20.16 -13.68
N ARG A 6 -40.93 -18.99 -13.32
CA ARG A 6 -40.27 -17.91 -12.57
C ARG A 6 -41.02 -17.45 -11.31
N ILE A 7 -42.26 -17.76 -11.21
CA ILE A 7 -43.16 -17.32 -10.12
C ILE A 7 -43.93 -18.55 -9.58
N SER A 8 -43.89 -18.74 -8.29
CA SER A 8 -44.60 -19.83 -7.64
C SER A 8 -46.12 -19.70 -7.78
N MET A 9 -46.83 -20.84 -7.80
CA MET A 9 -48.30 -20.85 -7.93
C MET A 9 -49.02 -19.98 -6.86
N PRO A 10 -48.63 -20.02 -5.57
CA PRO A 10 -49.23 -19.14 -4.57
C PRO A 10 -49.07 -17.67 -4.88
N ALA A 11 -47.89 -17.26 -5.40
CA ALA A 11 -47.60 -15.87 -5.80
C ALA A 11 -48.44 -15.49 -7.03
N ILE A 12 -48.51 -16.35 -8.05
CA ILE A 12 -49.37 -16.16 -9.23
C ILE A 12 -50.82 -15.93 -8.86
N ILE A 13 -51.39 -16.79 -8.00
CA ILE A 13 -52.77 -16.64 -7.55
C ILE A 13 -53.00 -15.32 -6.84
N LYS A 14 -52.09 -14.92 -6.00
CA LYS A 14 -52.14 -13.63 -5.30
C LYS A 14 -52.03 -12.42 -6.25
N MET A 15 -51.12 -12.50 -7.21
CA MET A 15 -51.00 -11.44 -8.24
C MET A 15 -52.28 -11.26 -9.06
N ARG A 16 -52.83 -12.36 -9.56
CA ARG A 16 -54.10 -12.34 -10.29
C ARG A 16 -55.23 -11.66 -9.50
N ARG A 17 -55.33 -11.95 -8.23
CA ARG A 17 -56.32 -11.32 -7.36
C ARG A 17 -56.08 -9.83 -7.21
N GLU A 18 -54.83 -9.40 -6.94
CA GLU A 18 -54.52 -7.99 -6.80
C GLU A 18 -54.73 -7.20 -8.10
N ILE A 19 -54.42 -7.77 -9.27
CA ILE A 19 -54.70 -7.16 -10.58
C ILE A 19 -56.20 -7.08 -10.83
N GLN A 20 -56.99 -8.13 -10.47
CA GLN A 20 -58.44 -8.11 -10.59
C GLN A 20 -59.07 -7.07 -9.66
N ASP A 21 -58.63 -7.00 -8.40
CA ASP A 21 -59.04 -5.97 -7.44
C ASP A 21 -58.72 -4.53 -7.87
N ALA A 22 -57.68 -4.37 -8.71
CA ALA A 22 -57.34 -3.12 -9.36
C ALA A 22 -58.10 -2.85 -10.67
N GLY A 23 -59.13 -3.67 -11.00
CA GLY A 23 -59.89 -3.50 -12.24
C GLY A 23 -59.12 -3.86 -13.53
N GLY A 24 -58.05 -4.60 -13.46
CA GLY A 24 -57.19 -4.92 -14.59
C GLY A 24 -56.13 -3.87 -14.95
N ASN A 25 -56.04 -2.80 -14.17
CA ASN A 25 -55.03 -1.76 -14.34
C ASN A 25 -53.62 -2.27 -13.90
N GLU A 26 -52.59 -1.44 -14.18
CA GLU A 26 -51.22 -1.76 -13.77
C GLU A 26 -51.06 -1.80 -12.24
N VAL A 27 -50.46 -2.85 -11.76
CA VAL A 27 -50.10 -3.05 -10.35
C VAL A 27 -48.58 -3.35 -10.25
N PHE A 28 -47.90 -2.65 -9.39
CA PHE A 28 -46.51 -2.85 -9.13
C PHE A 28 -46.32 -3.70 -7.87
N PHE A 29 -45.56 -4.79 -8.02
CA PHE A 29 -45.28 -5.75 -6.97
C PHE A 29 -43.80 -5.82 -6.62
N VAL A 30 -43.51 -6.18 -5.39
CA VAL A 30 -42.21 -6.65 -4.94
C VAL A 30 -42.30 -8.10 -4.57
N GLY A 31 -41.51 -8.95 -5.21
CA GLY A 31 -41.43 -10.38 -5.01
C GLY A 31 -40.16 -10.82 -4.30
N GLN A 32 -40.29 -11.66 -3.28
CA GLN A 32 -39.14 -12.33 -2.67
C GLN A 32 -38.76 -13.57 -3.49
N ILE A 33 -37.47 -13.84 -3.63
CA ILE A 33 -36.95 -14.96 -4.38
C ILE A 33 -36.30 -16.03 -3.50
N ASN A 34 -36.31 -17.26 -4.00
CA ASN A 34 -35.53 -18.36 -3.41
C ASN A 34 -34.15 -18.48 -4.11
N GLU A 35 -33.37 -19.47 -3.67
CA GLU A 35 -32.04 -19.79 -4.20
C GLU A 35 -32.01 -20.09 -5.72
N ASN A 36 -33.16 -20.46 -6.30
CA ASN A 36 -33.31 -20.73 -7.74
C ASN A 36 -33.89 -19.54 -8.53
N CYS A 37 -33.88 -18.34 -7.96
CA CYS A 37 -34.45 -17.11 -8.53
C CYS A 37 -35.96 -17.20 -8.87
N ILE A 38 -36.72 -18.09 -8.16
CA ILE A 38 -38.17 -18.20 -8.29
C ILE A 38 -38.82 -17.28 -7.26
N VAL A 39 -39.75 -16.44 -7.71
CA VAL A 39 -40.55 -15.59 -6.84
C VAL A 39 -41.50 -16.44 -5.99
N THR A 40 -41.27 -16.46 -4.69
CA THR A 40 -42.05 -17.31 -3.74
C THR A 40 -43.19 -16.56 -3.07
N SER A 41 -43.05 -15.26 -2.84
CA SER A 41 -44.04 -14.41 -2.25
C SER A 41 -44.07 -13.04 -2.91
N ILE A 42 -45.22 -12.37 -2.88
CA ILE A 42 -45.36 -11.03 -3.45
C ILE A 42 -46.11 -10.09 -2.50
N LYS A 43 -45.77 -8.79 -2.66
CA LYS A 43 -46.50 -7.68 -2.02
C LYS A 43 -46.82 -6.64 -3.08
N ALA A 44 -48.11 -6.28 -3.23
CA ALA A 44 -48.50 -5.15 -4.05
C ALA A 44 -48.09 -3.83 -3.35
N CYS A 45 -47.37 -2.96 -4.08
CA CYS A 45 -46.79 -1.74 -3.53
C CYS A 45 -47.46 -0.47 -4.07
N SER A 46 -47.88 -0.50 -5.33
CA SER A 46 -48.67 0.60 -5.93
C SER A 46 -49.64 0.07 -6.99
N ARG A 47 -50.69 0.83 -7.20
CA ARG A 47 -51.68 0.61 -8.24
C ARG A 47 -51.79 1.86 -9.10
N GLY A 48 -51.75 1.67 -10.40
CA GLY A 48 -51.79 2.71 -11.41
C GLY A 48 -53.05 2.72 -12.24
N ASP A 49 -52.95 3.23 -13.46
CA ASP A 49 -54.03 3.24 -14.46
C ASP A 49 -53.72 2.18 -15.56
N GLU A 50 -54.39 2.30 -16.73
CA GLU A 50 -54.20 1.38 -17.86
C GLU A 50 -52.82 1.53 -18.55
N HIS A 51 -52.05 2.58 -18.22
CA HIS A 51 -50.84 2.94 -18.95
C HIS A 51 -49.60 3.17 -18.06
N SER A 52 -49.81 3.33 -16.73
CA SER A 52 -48.69 3.64 -15.84
C SER A 52 -48.94 3.29 -14.40
N VAL A 53 -47.90 2.86 -13.72
CA VAL A 53 -47.88 2.65 -12.26
C VAL A 53 -46.68 3.32 -11.63
N GLY A 54 -46.90 3.98 -10.50
CA GLY A 54 -45.80 4.62 -9.74
C GLY A 54 -44.87 3.56 -9.15
N VAL A 55 -43.58 3.69 -9.44
CA VAL A 55 -42.53 2.79 -8.92
C VAL A 55 -41.96 3.38 -7.63
N ASN A 56 -42.23 2.75 -6.52
CA ASN A 56 -41.57 3.05 -5.25
C ASN A 56 -40.44 2.04 -5.03
N PHE A 57 -39.18 2.47 -5.22
CA PHE A 57 -38.03 1.68 -4.79
C PHE A 57 -37.94 1.74 -3.26
N PHE A 58 -38.27 0.64 -2.62
CA PHE A 58 -37.93 0.47 -1.21
C PHE A 58 -36.46 0.04 -1.14
N GLU A 59 -35.71 0.56 -0.18
CA GLU A 59 -34.43 -0.01 0.21
C GLU A 59 -34.70 -1.40 0.78
N THR A 60 -34.67 -2.43 -0.07
CA THR A 60 -34.73 -3.82 0.34
C THR A 60 -33.30 -4.23 0.73
N ARG A 61 -33.13 -4.72 1.97
CA ARG A 61 -31.84 -5.24 2.45
C ARG A 61 -31.40 -6.51 1.73
N GLU A 62 -32.32 -7.16 1.00
CA GLU A 62 -32.08 -8.39 0.25
C GLU A 62 -32.55 -8.22 -1.20
N PRO A 63 -31.86 -8.85 -2.19
CA PRO A 63 -32.27 -8.85 -3.57
C PRO A 63 -33.72 -9.41 -3.73
N CYS A 64 -34.51 -8.71 -4.51
CA CYS A 64 -35.91 -9.05 -4.79
C CYS A 64 -36.19 -8.93 -6.29
N VAL A 65 -37.40 -9.24 -6.71
CA VAL A 65 -37.87 -8.99 -8.07
C VAL A 65 -38.97 -7.95 -8.03
N PHE A 66 -38.78 -6.87 -8.74
CA PHE A 66 -39.85 -5.91 -9.02
C PHE A 66 -40.66 -6.43 -10.21
N ILE A 67 -41.98 -6.42 -10.09
CA ILE A 67 -42.88 -6.99 -11.10
C ILE A 67 -44.04 -6.02 -11.34
N HIS A 68 -44.40 -5.81 -12.59
CA HIS A 68 -45.68 -5.19 -12.90
C HIS A 68 -46.41 -5.90 -14.05
N ASN A 69 -47.69 -5.72 -14.15
CA ASN A 69 -48.49 -6.25 -15.27
C ASN A 69 -48.68 -5.21 -16.36
N HIS A 70 -48.71 -5.66 -17.61
CA HIS A 70 -49.15 -4.89 -18.77
C HIS A 70 -50.60 -5.27 -19.14
N PRO A 71 -51.58 -4.33 -18.96
CA PRO A 71 -52.99 -4.59 -19.25
C PRO A 71 -53.26 -4.98 -20.69
N GLY A 72 -52.52 -4.40 -21.61
CA GLY A 72 -52.61 -4.64 -23.06
C GLY A 72 -52.09 -5.98 -23.54
N GLY A 73 -51.45 -6.77 -22.66
CA GLY A 73 -50.91 -8.09 -22.95
C GLY A 73 -49.64 -8.15 -23.76
N ASP A 74 -49.10 -7.01 -24.23
CA ASP A 74 -47.73 -6.89 -24.78
C ASP A 74 -46.75 -6.76 -23.64
N LEU A 75 -45.83 -7.72 -23.53
CA LEU A 75 -44.82 -7.77 -22.48
C LEU A 75 -43.49 -7.11 -22.89
N THR A 76 -43.45 -6.45 -24.04
CA THR A 76 -42.25 -5.75 -24.50
C THR A 76 -41.94 -4.56 -23.57
N PRO A 77 -40.70 -4.51 -23.02
CA PRO A 77 -40.35 -3.40 -22.12
C PRO A 77 -40.39 -2.05 -22.80
N SER A 78 -40.99 -1.07 -22.15
CA SER A 78 -40.91 0.34 -22.53
C SER A 78 -39.57 0.96 -22.11
N ASN A 79 -39.31 2.20 -22.57
CA ASN A 79 -38.11 2.95 -22.10
C ASN A 79 -38.16 3.22 -20.59
N ALA A 80 -39.37 3.38 -20.01
CA ALA A 80 -39.54 3.54 -18.58
C ALA A 80 -39.19 2.25 -17.83
N ASP A 81 -39.63 1.10 -18.38
CA ASP A 81 -39.32 -0.22 -17.80
C ASP A 81 -37.80 -0.49 -17.82
N MET A 82 -37.12 -0.13 -18.88
CA MET A 82 -35.67 -0.24 -18.97
C MET A 82 -34.96 0.62 -17.95
N ALA A 83 -35.45 1.83 -17.66
CA ALA A 83 -34.90 2.69 -16.62
C ALA A 83 -35.14 2.09 -15.23
N VAL A 84 -36.32 1.53 -14.97
CA VAL A 84 -36.63 0.81 -13.71
C VAL A 84 -35.76 -0.43 -13.56
N ALA A 85 -35.60 -1.22 -14.62
CA ALA A 85 -34.75 -2.41 -14.61
C ALA A 85 -33.28 -2.07 -14.32
N SER A 86 -32.76 -1.00 -14.92
CA SER A 86 -31.39 -0.53 -14.67
C SER A 86 -31.19 -0.17 -13.20
N ARG A 87 -32.13 0.57 -12.61
CA ARG A 87 -32.06 0.96 -11.20
C ARG A 87 -32.26 -0.23 -10.24
N ALA A 88 -33.10 -1.21 -10.62
CA ALA A 88 -33.26 -2.45 -9.86
C ALA A 88 -31.94 -3.25 -9.81
N ASN A 89 -31.20 -3.27 -10.91
CA ASN A 89 -29.92 -3.96 -11.02
C ASN A 89 -28.82 -3.37 -10.11
N GLU A 90 -28.86 -2.09 -9.81
CA GLU A 90 -27.94 -1.46 -8.84
C GLU A 90 -27.99 -2.14 -7.46
N ASN A 91 -29.16 -2.71 -7.11
CA ASN A 91 -29.39 -3.45 -5.87
C ASN A 91 -29.48 -4.98 -6.10
N LEU A 92 -28.90 -5.52 -7.16
CA LEU A 92 -28.95 -6.94 -7.54
C LEU A 92 -30.36 -7.52 -7.67
N SER A 93 -31.37 -6.65 -7.76
CA SER A 93 -32.79 -7.02 -7.87
C SER A 93 -33.19 -7.18 -9.33
N GLY A 94 -34.12 -8.12 -9.58
CA GLY A 94 -34.66 -8.38 -10.90
C GLY A 94 -35.84 -7.48 -11.25
N PHE A 95 -36.20 -7.49 -12.54
CA PHE A 95 -37.37 -6.79 -13.04
C PHE A 95 -38.11 -7.64 -14.07
N PHE A 96 -39.40 -7.94 -13.78
CA PHE A 96 -40.27 -8.79 -14.59
C PHE A 96 -41.54 -8.05 -15.02
N ILE A 97 -42.01 -8.38 -16.21
CA ILE A 97 -43.29 -7.92 -16.74
C ILE A 97 -44.20 -9.12 -16.95
N VAL A 98 -45.43 -9.05 -16.49
CA VAL A 98 -46.43 -10.13 -16.63
C VAL A 98 -47.71 -9.65 -17.35
N ASP A 99 -48.46 -10.57 -17.96
CA ASP A 99 -49.80 -10.31 -18.46
C ASP A 99 -50.83 -10.30 -17.28
N ASN A 100 -52.00 -9.71 -17.52
CA ASN A 100 -53.03 -9.58 -16.48
C ASN A 100 -53.49 -10.92 -15.90
N ASP A 101 -53.42 -11.99 -16.66
CA ASP A 101 -53.72 -13.36 -16.22
C ASP A 101 -52.56 -14.02 -15.51
N VAL A 102 -51.40 -13.38 -15.48
CA VAL A 102 -50.13 -13.94 -14.96
C VAL A 102 -49.87 -15.36 -15.50
N LYS A 103 -50.07 -15.53 -16.81
CA LYS A 103 -49.73 -16.77 -17.52
C LYS A 103 -48.36 -16.67 -18.18
N LYS A 104 -47.97 -15.47 -18.57
CA LYS A 104 -46.69 -15.20 -19.23
C LYS A 104 -45.85 -14.22 -18.40
N VAL A 105 -44.56 -14.40 -18.48
CA VAL A 105 -43.58 -13.46 -17.87
C VAL A 105 -42.51 -13.12 -18.88
N TYR A 106 -42.15 -11.86 -18.95
CA TYR A 106 -40.97 -11.36 -19.61
C TYR A 106 -39.97 -10.96 -18.54
N VAL A 107 -38.81 -11.57 -18.55
CA VAL A 107 -37.70 -11.25 -17.65
C VAL A 107 -36.87 -10.17 -18.32
N VAL A 108 -37.02 -8.93 -17.87
CA VAL A 108 -36.22 -7.80 -18.35
C VAL A 108 -34.82 -7.86 -17.75
N MET A 109 -34.77 -8.16 -16.44
CA MET A 109 -33.53 -8.31 -15.65
C MET A 109 -33.71 -9.42 -14.64
N GLU A 110 -32.72 -10.33 -14.59
CA GLU A 110 -32.68 -11.38 -13.56
C GLU A 110 -32.24 -10.81 -12.22
N ALA A 111 -32.87 -11.26 -11.13
CA ALA A 111 -32.34 -11.01 -9.80
C ALA A 111 -31.12 -11.89 -9.54
N VAL A 112 -30.13 -11.37 -8.84
CA VAL A 112 -28.99 -12.17 -8.36
C VAL A 112 -29.33 -12.65 -6.96
N PRO A 113 -29.46 -13.97 -6.72
CA PRO A 113 -29.79 -14.48 -5.40
C PRO A 113 -28.66 -14.16 -4.42
N PRO A 114 -28.98 -13.91 -3.15
CA PRO A 114 -27.95 -13.72 -2.15
C PRO A 114 -27.09 -14.99 -2.09
N LYS A 115 -25.78 -14.79 -2.19
CA LYS A 115 -24.82 -15.88 -2.17
C LYS A 115 -24.86 -16.53 -0.79
N LYS A 116 -25.13 -17.84 -0.72
CA LYS A 116 -25.10 -18.56 0.54
C LYS A 116 -23.68 -18.66 1.04
N ILE A 117 -23.38 -17.88 2.07
CA ILE A 117 -22.06 -17.89 2.71
C ILE A 117 -21.98 -19.09 3.65
N VAL A 118 -20.93 -19.91 3.47
CA VAL A 118 -20.59 -21.03 4.34
C VAL A 118 -19.58 -20.55 5.37
N ALA A 119 -19.95 -20.55 6.64
CA ALA A 119 -19.05 -20.19 7.73
C ALA A 119 -17.90 -21.20 7.83
N LEU A 120 -16.73 -20.71 8.19
CA LEU A 120 -15.57 -21.56 8.51
C LEU A 120 -15.83 -22.32 9.81
N ASP A 121 -15.57 -23.62 9.82
CA ASP A 121 -15.45 -24.40 11.05
C ASP A 121 -14.08 -24.09 11.67
N GLU A 122 -14.09 -23.42 12.83
CA GLU A 122 -12.88 -22.97 13.52
C GLU A 122 -12.02 -24.14 14.00
N ASP A 123 -12.63 -25.23 14.45
CA ASP A 123 -11.92 -26.38 14.97
C ASP A 123 -11.33 -27.22 13.83
N GLN A 124 -12.06 -27.35 12.73
CA GLN A 124 -11.53 -27.94 11.50
C GLN A 124 -10.33 -27.12 10.99
N ALA A 125 -10.46 -25.79 10.89
CA ALA A 125 -9.38 -24.93 10.44
C ALA A 125 -8.15 -25.02 11.36
N ALA A 126 -8.35 -25.08 12.67
CA ALA A 126 -7.28 -25.26 13.66
C ALA A 126 -6.58 -26.61 13.55
N SER A 127 -7.32 -27.67 13.25
CA SER A 127 -6.79 -29.04 13.16
C SER A 127 -5.66 -29.18 12.13
N TYR A 128 -5.62 -28.33 11.10
CA TYR A 128 -4.57 -28.37 10.08
C TYR A 128 -3.18 -28.04 10.61
N ILE A 129 -3.09 -27.23 11.68
CA ILE A 129 -1.81 -26.77 12.26
C ILE A 129 -1.52 -27.34 13.65
N GLN A 130 -2.40 -28.18 14.19
CA GLN A 130 -2.22 -28.84 15.47
C GLN A 130 -1.41 -30.14 15.35
N ASN A 131 -1.00 -30.68 16.49
CA ASN A 131 -0.31 -31.97 16.55
C ASN A 131 -1.17 -33.09 15.96
N GLY A 132 -0.56 -33.97 15.16
CA GLY A 132 -1.27 -34.97 14.36
C GLY A 132 -1.95 -34.46 13.09
N GLY A 133 -2.03 -33.16 12.90
CA GLY A 133 -2.56 -32.52 11.68
C GLY A 133 -1.58 -32.54 10.49
N PRO A 134 -2.03 -32.04 9.32
CA PRO A 134 -1.21 -32.04 8.11
C PRO A 134 0.12 -31.28 8.25
N LEU A 135 0.15 -30.15 8.94
CA LEU A 135 1.39 -29.38 9.15
C LEU A 135 2.44 -30.18 9.93
N SER A 136 2.00 -30.90 10.96
CA SER A 136 2.92 -31.73 11.76
C SER A 136 3.54 -32.90 10.98
N LYS A 137 2.86 -33.36 9.92
CA LYS A 137 3.34 -34.43 9.05
C LYS A 137 4.26 -33.94 7.93
N LEU A 138 4.23 -32.64 7.62
CA LEU A 138 5.00 -32.03 6.56
C LEU A 138 6.33 -31.42 7.04
N SER A 139 6.52 -31.27 8.35
CA SER A 139 7.68 -30.62 8.96
C SER A 139 8.35 -31.52 10.00
N ASP A 140 9.58 -31.94 9.73
CA ASP A 140 10.39 -32.75 10.68
C ASP A 140 10.68 -32.01 12.00
N ASN A 141 10.63 -30.66 11.98
CA ASN A 141 10.86 -29.80 13.14
C ASN A 141 9.55 -29.12 13.59
N PHE A 142 8.43 -29.81 13.50
CA PHE A 142 7.16 -29.25 13.93
C PHE A 142 7.12 -29.05 15.45
N GLU A 143 6.76 -27.84 15.83
CA GLU A 143 6.48 -27.46 17.22
C GLU A 143 5.07 -26.87 17.26
N GLU A 144 4.16 -27.52 17.99
CA GLU A 144 2.81 -26.98 18.17
C GLU A 144 2.85 -25.68 18.96
N ARG A 145 2.18 -24.66 18.44
CA ARG A 145 2.10 -23.33 19.06
C ARG A 145 0.63 -23.02 19.37
N PRO A 146 0.18 -23.24 20.62
CA PRO A 146 -1.21 -22.96 21.00
C PRO A 146 -1.67 -21.55 20.66
N VAL A 147 -0.76 -20.60 20.78
CA VAL A 147 -0.99 -19.18 20.43
C VAL A 147 -1.27 -18.99 18.94
N GLN A 148 -0.64 -19.77 18.05
CA GLN A 148 -0.91 -19.73 16.60
C GLN A 148 -2.29 -20.28 16.30
N VAL A 149 -2.69 -21.35 16.97
CA VAL A 149 -4.00 -21.97 16.86
C VAL A 149 -5.10 -20.99 17.30
N ASP A 150 -4.88 -20.30 18.41
CA ASP A 150 -5.80 -19.30 18.94
C ASP A 150 -5.95 -18.10 17.99
N LEU A 151 -4.84 -17.56 17.46
CA LEU A 151 -4.86 -16.52 16.43
C LEU A 151 -5.67 -16.96 15.19
N LEU A 152 -5.44 -18.19 14.71
CA LEU A 152 -6.17 -18.74 13.55
C LEU A 152 -7.68 -18.75 13.80
N ARG A 153 -8.13 -19.22 14.98
CA ARG A 153 -9.55 -19.22 15.36
C ARG A 153 -10.14 -17.79 15.38
N HIS A 154 -9.39 -16.82 15.92
CA HIS A 154 -9.84 -15.43 15.93
C HIS A 154 -9.97 -14.86 14.51
N ILE A 155 -9.08 -15.23 13.59
CA ILE A 155 -9.19 -14.81 12.19
C ILE A 155 -10.39 -15.48 11.51
N ALA A 156 -10.61 -16.77 11.75
CA ALA A 156 -11.80 -17.46 11.22
C ALA A 156 -13.11 -16.83 11.72
N ARG A 157 -13.19 -16.46 13.00
CA ARG A 157 -14.32 -15.70 13.57
C ARG A 157 -14.51 -14.35 12.95
N ALA A 158 -13.40 -13.62 12.69
CA ALA A 158 -13.47 -12.32 12.03
C ALA A 158 -14.04 -12.43 10.61
N PHE A 159 -13.69 -13.48 9.86
CA PHE A 159 -14.26 -13.74 8.55
C PHE A 159 -15.75 -14.13 8.63
N ASN A 160 -16.11 -15.02 9.55
CA ASN A 160 -17.49 -15.46 9.77
C ASN A 160 -18.41 -14.31 10.20
N GLY A 161 -17.90 -13.41 11.03
CA GLY A 161 -18.68 -12.29 11.60
C GLY A 161 -18.58 -10.99 10.80
N ASN A 162 -17.99 -11.00 9.59
CA ASN A 162 -17.78 -9.80 8.78
C ASN A 162 -17.15 -8.65 9.60
N SER A 163 -16.13 -8.99 10.38
CA SER A 163 -15.50 -8.08 11.34
C SER A 163 -14.26 -7.38 10.77
N ILE A 164 -14.00 -6.21 11.32
CA ILE A 164 -12.73 -5.49 11.15
C ILE A 164 -11.86 -5.81 12.37
N ALA A 165 -10.72 -6.47 12.16
CA ALA A 165 -9.95 -7.05 13.25
C ALA A 165 -8.51 -6.50 13.33
N ALA A 166 -8.05 -6.18 14.53
CA ALA A 166 -6.69 -5.78 14.86
C ALA A 166 -6.04 -6.84 15.79
N PHE A 167 -5.15 -7.64 15.24
CA PHE A 167 -4.49 -8.73 15.96
C PHE A 167 -2.99 -8.48 16.12
N GLU A 168 -2.55 -8.25 17.35
CA GLU A 168 -1.14 -8.24 17.65
C GLU A 168 -0.67 -9.67 17.94
N ALA A 169 0.19 -10.19 17.07
CA ALA A 169 0.79 -11.50 17.22
C ALA A 169 2.31 -11.38 17.29
N GLY A 170 2.88 -11.62 18.44
CA GLY A 170 4.31 -11.50 18.73
C GLY A 170 5.19 -12.27 17.76
N THR A 171 6.50 -12.01 17.80
CA THR A 171 7.46 -12.74 16.96
C THR A 171 7.40 -14.24 17.28
N GLY A 172 7.48 -15.07 16.23
CA GLY A 172 7.46 -16.52 16.37
C GLY A 172 6.08 -17.16 16.51
N VAL A 173 4.99 -16.42 16.59
CA VAL A 173 3.62 -16.99 16.61
C VAL A 173 3.31 -17.79 15.33
N GLY A 174 3.88 -17.41 14.19
CA GLY A 174 3.57 -18.05 12.89
C GLY A 174 2.38 -17.44 12.18
N LYS A 175 2.32 -16.10 12.15
CA LYS A 175 1.25 -15.29 11.54
C LYS A 175 0.81 -15.77 10.16
N SER A 176 1.77 -16.08 9.27
CA SER A 176 1.47 -16.42 7.87
C SER A 176 0.47 -17.58 7.76
N PHE A 177 0.70 -18.70 8.42
CA PHE A 177 -0.24 -19.82 8.38
C PHE A 177 -1.54 -19.51 9.13
N ALA A 178 -1.48 -18.73 10.20
CA ALA A 178 -2.65 -18.37 10.98
C ALA A 178 -3.67 -17.55 10.17
N TYR A 179 -3.24 -16.73 9.19
CA TYR A 179 -4.18 -16.03 8.30
C TYR A 179 -4.36 -16.70 6.93
N LEU A 180 -3.34 -17.38 6.38
CA LEU A 180 -3.47 -18.03 5.07
C LEU A 180 -4.47 -19.21 5.09
N ILE A 181 -4.47 -20.00 6.15
CA ILE A 181 -5.38 -21.15 6.26
C ILE A 181 -6.85 -20.71 6.25
N PRO A 182 -7.32 -19.82 7.13
CA PRO A 182 -8.69 -19.29 7.04
C PRO A 182 -8.99 -18.59 5.71
N ALA A 183 -8.05 -17.80 5.17
CA ALA A 183 -8.24 -17.11 3.91
C ALA A 183 -8.43 -18.07 2.73
N MET A 184 -7.65 -19.15 2.65
CA MET A 184 -7.76 -20.15 1.61
C MET A 184 -9.00 -21.01 1.74
N LEU A 185 -9.36 -21.41 2.97
CA LEU A 185 -10.59 -22.15 3.24
C LEU A 185 -11.82 -21.31 2.86
N TRP A 186 -11.85 -20.03 3.25
CA TRP A 186 -12.91 -19.10 2.86
C TRP A 186 -13.03 -18.98 1.35
N ALA A 187 -11.90 -18.71 0.68
CA ALA A 187 -11.87 -18.54 -0.76
C ALA A 187 -12.32 -19.82 -1.51
N SER A 188 -12.00 -21.00 -0.99
CA SER A 188 -12.41 -22.28 -1.56
C SER A 188 -13.90 -22.54 -1.37
N GLN A 189 -14.40 -22.38 -0.15
CA GLN A 189 -15.79 -22.70 0.22
C GLN A 189 -16.78 -21.71 -0.39
N ASN A 190 -16.45 -20.42 -0.33
CA ASN A 190 -17.36 -19.36 -0.72
C ASN A 190 -17.12 -18.82 -2.15
N LYS A 191 -16.12 -19.31 -2.87
CA LYS A 191 -15.74 -18.79 -4.20
C LYS A 191 -15.56 -17.27 -4.17
N GLU A 192 -15.03 -16.76 -3.07
CA GLU A 192 -14.82 -15.35 -2.83
C GLU A 192 -13.33 -15.05 -2.68
N ARG A 193 -12.86 -14.01 -3.37
CA ARG A 193 -11.44 -13.65 -3.36
C ARG A 193 -11.03 -13.02 -2.06
N VAL A 194 -9.85 -13.40 -1.56
CA VAL A 194 -9.19 -12.74 -0.44
C VAL A 194 -7.91 -12.07 -0.92
N VAL A 195 -7.72 -10.80 -0.55
CA VAL A 195 -6.50 -10.05 -0.82
C VAL A 195 -5.60 -10.07 0.41
N VAL A 196 -4.35 -10.49 0.24
CA VAL A 196 -3.30 -10.43 1.26
C VAL A 196 -2.33 -9.31 0.88
N SER A 197 -2.30 -8.26 1.68
CA SER A 197 -1.44 -7.11 1.47
C SER A 197 -0.29 -7.09 2.48
N THR A 198 0.94 -6.90 2.02
CA THR A 198 2.14 -6.85 2.88
C THR A 198 3.04 -5.67 2.57
N GLY A 199 3.91 -5.28 3.51
CA GLY A 199 4.66 -4.03 3.43
C GLY A 199 5.85 -4.03 2.46
N THR A 200 6.47 -5.19 2.17
CA THR A 200 7.73 -5.26 1.41
C THR A 200 7.73 -6.30 0.30
N ILE A 201 8.53 -6.07 -0.74
CA ILE A 201 8.69 -7.01 -1.87
C ILE A 201 9.19 -8.37 -1.38
N ASN A 202 10.08 -8.41 -0.39
CA ASN A 202 10.59 -9.67 0.16
C ASN A 202 9.52 -10.52 0.83
N LEU A 203 8.66 -9.88 1.62
CA LEU A 203 7.54 -10.58 2.25
C LEU A 203 6.55 -11.09 1.20
N GLN A 204 6.34 -10.32 0.12
CA GLN A 204 5.55 -10.78 -1.02
C GLN A 204 6.14 -12.04 -1.65
N GLN A 205 7.46 -12.06 -1.90
CA GLN A 205 8.15 -13.22 -2.45
C GLN A 205 8.09 -14.41 -1.51
N GLN A 206 8.36 -14.22 -0.23
CA GLN A 206 8.26 -15.26 0.79
C GLN A 206 6.86 -15.88 0.82
N LEU A 207 5.81 -15.06 0.83
CA LEU A 207 4.43 -15.54 0.80
C LEU A 207 4.17 -16.36 -0.45
N ASN A 208 4.57 -15.86 -1.62
CA ASN A 208 4.27 -16.49 -2.91
C ASN A 208 5.07 -17.77 -3.17
N GLU A 209 6.36 -17.78 -2.80
CA GLU A 209 7.27 -18.89 -3.14
C GLU A 209 7.33 -19.97 -2.06
N LYS A 210 7.01 -19.62 -0.80
CA LYS A 210 7.20 -20.51 0.35
C LYS A 210 5.90 -20.77 1.12
N ASP A 211 5.27 -19.72 1.64
CA ASP A 211 4.19 -19.88 2.63
C ASP A 211 2.88 -20.37 1.98
N ILE A 212 2.51 -19.80 0.82
CA ILE A 212 1.32 -20.21 0.05
C ILE A 212 1.43 -21.64 -0.50
N PRO A 213 2.52 -22.06 -1.15
CA PRO A 213 2.68 -23.45 -1.56
C PRO A 213 2.62 -24.45 -0.41
N ALA A 214 3.20 -24.09 0.75
CA ALA A 214 3.11 -24.91 1.95
C ALA A 214 1.67 -24.99 2.48
N ALA A 215 0.95 -23.86 2.55
CA ALA A 215 -0.45 -23.83 2.98
C ALA A 215 -1.38 -24.66 2.05
N LYS A 216 -1.16 -24.59 0.73
CA LYS A 216 -1.89 -25.45 -0.23
C LYS A 216 -1.68 -26.94 0.05
N LYS A 217 -0.45 -27.35 0.32
CA LYS A 217 -0.12 -28.76 0.68
C LYS A 217 -0.79 -29.16 1.99
N ILE A 218 -0.76 -28.27 3.02
CA ILE A 218 -1.41 -28.49 4.30
C ILE A 218 -2.90 -28.72 4.15
N LEU A 219 -3.54 -27.89 3.32
CA LEU A 219 -4.99 -27.92 3.10
C LEU A 219 -5.43 -29.00 2.09
N GLY A 220 -4.54 -29.49 1.25
CA GLY A 220 -4.87 -30.36 0.12
C GLY A 220 -5.74 -29.66 -0.93
N LEU A 221 -5.61 -28.34 -1.09
CA LEU A 221 -6.43 -27.53 -1.98
C LEU A 221 -5.64 -27.09 -3.23
N ASP A 222 -6.28 -27.21 -4.38
CA ASP A 222 -5.79 -26.63 -5.63
C ASP A 222 -6.41 -25.25 -5.87
N LEU A 223 -5.91 -24.24 -5.15
CA LEU A 223 -6.33 -22.84 -5.26
C LEU A 223 -5.34 -22.08 -6.12
N LYS A 224 -5.85 -21.18 -6.98
CA LYS A 224 -4.99 -20.25 -7.72
C LYS A 224 -4.66 -19.04 -6.84
N ALA A 225 -3.40 -18.91 -6.47
CA ALA A 225 -2.87 -17.75 -5.78
C ALA A 225 -1.90 -17.00 -6.71
N VAL A 226 -2.00 -15.68 -6.77
CA VAL A 226 -1.22 -14.85 -7.70
C VAL A 226 -0.60 -13.68 -6.95
N LEU A 227 0.70 -13.47 -7.15
CA LEU A 227 1.41 -12.27 -6.75
C LEU A 227 1.26 -11.22 -7.85
N LEU A 228 0.54 -10.14 -7.57
CA LEU A 228 0.39 -9.02 -8.48
C LEU A 228 1.26 -7.84 -8.02
N LYS A 229 2.07 -7.33 -8.92
CA LYS A 229 2.91 -6.15 -8.71
C LYS A 229 2.34 -4.93 -9.42
N GLY A 230 2.73 -3.72 -9.00
CA GLY A 230 2.41 -2.50 -9.72
C GLY A 230 2.94 -2.51 -11.15
N ARG A 231 2.24 -1.86 -12.08
CA ARG A 231 2.56 -1.84 -13.52
C ARG A 231 4.01 -1.48 -13.82
N ASN A 232 4.59 -0.57 -13.07
CA ASN A 232 5.98 -0.11 -13.26
C ASN A 232 7.02 -1.22 -13.01
N ASN A 233 6.61 -2.35 -12.46
CA ASN A 233 7.47 -3.52 -12.30
C ASN A 233 7.52 -4.42 -13.56
N TYR A 234 6.72 -4.14 -14.59
CA TYR A 234 6.66 -4.95 -15.81
C TYR A 234 7.18 -4.16 -17.01
N VAL A 235 7.95 -4.83 -17.87
CA VAL A 235 8.38 -4.25 -19.14
C VAL A 235 7.19 -4.09 -20.10
N CYS A 236 7.11 -2.94 -20.77
CA CYS A 236 6.17 -2.68 -21.85
C CYS A 236 6.82 -2.96 -23.21
N LEU A 237 6.34 -3.98 -23.92
CA LEU A 237 6.92 -4.36 -25.23
C LEU A 237 6.83 -3.25 -26.27
N ARG A 238 5.74 -2.43 -26.24
CA ARG A 238 5.60 -1.28 -27.14
C ARG A 238 6.71 -0.25 -26.88
N ARG A 239 6.85 0.21 -25.63
CA ARG A 239 7.87 1.21 -25.26
C ARG A 239 9.30 0.69 -25.48
N LEU A 240 9.52 -0.60 -25.29
CA LEU A 240 10.80 -1.24 -25.56
C LEU A 240 11.14 -1.19 -27.05
N GLU A 241 10.18 -1.49 -27.95
CA GLU A 241 10.40 -1.39 -29.41
C GLU A 241 10.57 0.06 -29.88
N GLU A 242 9.89 1.00 -29.26
CA GLU A 242 10.06 2.44 -29.54
C GLU A 242 11.46 2.92 -29.16
N MET A 243 11.91 2.55 -27.94
CA MET A 243 13.27 2.87 -27.50
C MET A 243 14.35 2.32 -28.45
N LYS A 244 14.15 1.16 -29.04
CA LYS A 244 15.08 0.61 -30.05
C LYS A 244 15.13 1.42 -31.35
N LYS A 245 14.01 2.03 -31.73
CA LYS A 245 13.95 2.92 -32.92
C LYS A 245 14.65 4.26 -32.68
N GLU A 246 14.69 4.74 -31.43
CA GLU A 246 15.30 6.01 -31.02
C GLU A 246 16.82 5.92 -30.71
N ARG A 247 17.52 4.91 -31.25
CA ARG A 247 18.91 4.54 -30.89
C ARG A 247 19.94 5.68 -30.81
N ASP A 248 19.76 6.75 -31.56
CA ASP A 248 20.72 7.88 -31.58
C ASP A 248 20.71 8.77 -30.33
N LEU A 249 19.76 8.59 -29.42
CA LEU A 249 19.53 9.47 -28.27
C LEU A 249 20.27 9.02 -26.98
N PHE A 250 20.77 7.76 -26.91
CA PHE A 250 21.30 7.18 -25.66
C PHE A 250 22.45 6.22 -25.89
N SER A 251 23.57 6.70 -26.37
CA SER A 251 24.76 5.88 -26.68
C SER A 251 25.37 5.12 -25.49
N THR A 252 25.09 5.55 -24.25
CA THR A 252 25.65 4.93 -23.02
C THR A 252 24.81 3.80 -22.43
N GLU A 253 23.55 3.62 -22.84
CA GLU A 253 22.62 2.60 -22.30
C GLU A 253 22.20 1.56 -23.33
N VAL A 254 22.82 1.54 -24.52
CA VAL A 254 22.44 0.63 -25.64
C VAL A 254 22.58 -0.83 -25.24
N GLU A 255 23.67 -1.21 -24.58
CA GLU A 255 23.92 -2.60 -24.16
C GLU A 255 22.86 -3.08 -23.16
N ALA A 256 22.55 -2.27 -22.15
CA ALA A 256 21.52 -2.59 -21.17
C ALA A 256 20.11 -2.68 -21.80
N LEU A 257 19.81 -1.84 -22.79
CA LEU A 257 18.56 -1.90 -23.54
C LEU A 257 18.46 -3.20 -24.37
N GLU A 258 19.55 -3.63 -25.00
CA GLU A 258 19.60 -4.89 -25.74
C GLU A 258 19.45 -6.09 -24.83
N GLN A 259 20.08 -6.07 -23.64
CA GLN A 259 19.90 -7.10 -22.62
C GLN A 259 18.45 -7.20 -22.14
N ILE A 260 17.77 -6.06 -21.88
CA ILE A 260 16.34 -6.05 -21.53
C ILE A 260 15.51 -6.63 -22.70
N ALA A 261 15.83 -6.29 -23.93
CA ALA A 261 15.09 -6.74 -25.10
C ALA A 261 15.23 -8.24 -25.33
N GLU A 262 16.41 -8.80 -25.11
CA GLU A 262 16.63 -10.25 -25.22
C GLU A 262 15.95 -11.00 -24.10
N TRP A 263 16.09 -10.52 -22.85
CA TRP A 263 15.39 -11.08 -21.70
C TRP A 263 13.87 -11.06 -21.89
N ALA A 264 13.29 -9.97 -22.40
CA ALA A 264 11.85 -9.85 -22.60
C ALA A 264 11.26 -10.88 -23.60
N LYS A 265 12.09 -11.48 -24.48
CA LYS A 265 11.67 -12.53 -25.40
C LYS A 265 11.46 -13.86 -24.68
N SER A 266 12.25 -14.15 -23.65
CA SER A 266 12.29 -15.42 -22.93
C SER A 266 11.64 -15.34 -21.53
N SER A 267 11.42 -14.15 -21.00
CA SER A 267 10.83 -13.97 -19.68
C SER A 267 9.37 -14.45 -19.64
N PRO A 268 8.99 -15.29 -18.66
CA PRO A 268 7.62 -15.72 -18.48
C PRO A 268 6.71 -14.62 -17.91
N SER A 269 7.27 -13.71 -17.09
CA SER A 269 6.51 -12.71 -16.35
C SER A 269 6.72 -11.28 -16.83
N GLY A 270 7.86 -10.97 -17.46
CA GLY A 270 8.28 -9.62 -17.79
C GLY A 270 8.52 -8.71 -16.58
N SER A 271 8.68 -9.29 -15.39
CA SER A 271 8.86 -8.54 -14.13
C SER A 271 10.32 -8.14 -13.93
N ARG A 272 10.57 -6.90 -13.55
CA ARG A 272 11.90 -6.36 -13.22
C ARG A 272 12.68 -7.23 -12.23
N SER A 273 11.99 -7.88 -11.29
CA SER A 273 12.63 -8.75 -10.30
C SER A 273 13.27 -10.01 -10.88
N ASP A 274 12.92 -10.36 -12.12
CA ASP A 274 13.42 -11.57 -12.79
C ASP A 274 14.62 -11.25 -13.69
N LEU A 275 15.06 -9.99 -13.71
CA LEU A 275 16.29 -9.58 -14.36
C LEU A 275 17.51 -10.03 -13.55
N ASN A 276 18.53 -10.53 -14.22
CA ASN A 276 19.80 -10.93 -13.62
C ASN A 276 20.79 -9.76 -13.45
N PHE A 277 20.42 -8.56 -13.88
CA PHE A 277 21.16 -7.31 -13.71
C PHE A 277 20.19 -6.18 -13.30
N ASN A 278 20.74 -5.07 -12.80
CA ASN A 278 19.94 -3.94 -12.36
C ASN A 278 20.07 -2.77 -13.37
N PRO A 279 19.07 -2.52 -14.22
CA PRO A 279 19.09 -1.40 -15.14
C PRO A 279 18.99 -0.08 -14.38
N SER A 280 19.52 1.00 -14.94
CA SER A 280 19.34 2.34 -14.36
C SER A 280 17.86 2.66 -14.22
N GLU A 281 17.48 3.44 -13.20
CA GLU A 281 16.10 3.88 -13.00
C GLU A 281 15.57 4.68 -14.20
N ASN A 282 16.46 5.42 -14.87
CA ASN A 282 16.12 6.18 -16.06
C ASN A 282 15.76 5.27 -17.23
N LEU A 283 16.57 4.26 -17.50
CA LEU A 283 16.32 3.28 -18.58
C LEU A 283 15.04 2.47 -18.28
N TRP A 284 14.93 1.94 -17.05
CA TRP A 284 13.74 1.17 -16.67
C TRP A 284 12.46 2.01 -16.78
N GLY A 285 12.46 3.24 -16.30
CA GLY A 285 11.31 4.15 -16.37
C GLY A 285 10.88 4.52 -17.80
N ARG A 286 11.71 4.25 -18.82
CA ARG A 286 11.35 4.46 -20.23
C ARG A 286 10.76 3.21 -20.88
N VAL A 287 11.11 2.02 -20.40
CA VAL A 287 10.63 0.74 -20.97
C VAL A 287 9.55 0.06 -20.14
N CYS A 288 9.33 0.47 -18.88
CA CYS A 288 8.31 -0.10 -18.03
C CYS A 288 6.89 0.28 -18.48
N SER A 289 5.91 -0.50 -18.03
CA SER A 289 4.49 -0.22 -18.27
C SER A 289 4.01 0.90 -17.33
N GLU A 290 3.32 1.89 -17.88
CA GLU A 290 2.67 2.97 -17.14
C GLU A 290 1.17 3.01 -17.49
N SER A 291 0.31 3.33 -16.50
CA SER A 291 -1.14 3.35 -16.68
C SER A 291 -1.56 4.41 -17.70
N ASP A 292 -0.96 5.58 -17.58
CA ASP A 292 -1.33 6.78 -18.33
C ASP A 292 -0.99 6.67 -19.81
N ALA A 293 0.17 6.00 -20.12
CA ALA A 293 0.66 5.83 -21.48
C ALA A 293 0.21 4.49 -22.13
N CYS A 294 -0.70 3.75 -21.46
CA CYS A 294 -1.16 2.45 -21.97
C CYS A 294 -2.26 2.62 -23.02
N MET A 295 -2.04 2.12 -24.22
CA MET A 295 -3.01 2.14 -25.32
C MET A 295 -4.20 1.17 -25.12
N GLY A 296 -4.22 0.37 -24.06
CA GLY A 296 -5.32 -0.53 -23.73
C GLY A 296 -5.68 -1.50 -24.86
N LEU A 297 -6.90 -1.37 -25.39
CA LEU A 297 -7.42 -2.22 -26.47
C LEU A 297 -6.73 -1.98 -27.81
N HIS A 298 -6.20 -0.80 -28.03
CA HIS A 298 -5.56 -0.39 -29.30
C HIS A 298 -4.06 -0.77 -29.36
N CYS A 299 -3.50 -1.39 -28.31
CA CYS A 299 -2.08 -1.72 -28.27
C CYS A 299 -1.75 -2.90 -29.19
N PRO A 300 -0.81 -2.76 -30.16
CA PRO A 300 -0.43 -3.85 -31.08
C PRO A 300 0.26 -5.03 -30.38
N PHE A 301 0.76 -4.84 -29.15
CA PHE A 301 1.39 -5.87 -28.32
C PHE A 301 0.46 -6.46 -27.27
N ARG A 302 -0.85 -6.20 -27.33
CA ARG A 302 -1.81 -6.59 -26.29
C ARG A 302 -1.80 -8.06 -25.96
N ASP A 303 -1.74 -8.93 -26.97
CA ASP A 303 -1.80 -10.38 -26.79
C ASP A 303 -0.58 -10.94 -26.05
N ARG A 304 0.57 -10.26 -26.18
CA ARG A 304 1.83 -10.60 -25.53
C ARG A 304 2.15 -9.71 -24.33
N CYS A 305 1.22 -8.86 -23.93
CA CYS A 305 1.43 -7.90 -22.86
C CYS A 305 1.53 -8.58 -21.49
N PHE A 306 2.65 -8.43 -20.81
CA PHE A 306 2.90 -9.02 -19.49
C PHE A 306 1.92 -8.50 -18.41
N VAL A 307 1.59 -7.22 -18.43
CA VAL A 307 0.59 -6.67 -17.50
C VAL A 307 -0.80 -7.27 -17.73
N MET A 308 -1.20 -7.45 -19.00
CA MET A 308 -2.49 -8.08 -19.34
C MET A 308 -2.50 -9.57 -18.98
N ALA A 309 -1.38 -10.25 -19.13
CA ALA A 309 -1.22 -11.64 -18.68
C ALA A 309 -1.35 -11.74 -17.17
N ALA A 310 -0.62 -10.92 -16.42
CA ALA A 310 -0.71 -10.88 -14.96
C ALA A 310 -2.13 -10.54 -14.46
N ARG A 311 -2.83 -9.61 -15.12
CA ARG A 311 -4.23 -9.27 -14.78
C ARG A 311 -5.21 -10.39 -15.09
N ARG A 312 -5.03 -11.12 -16.19
CA ARG A 312 -5.82 -12.31 -16.50
C ARG A 312 -5.62 -13.40 -15.43
N GLU A 313 -4.37 -13.63 -15.04
CA GLU A 313 -4.08 -14.56 -13.95
C GLU A 313 -4.73 -14.14 -12.64
N ALA A 314 -4.68 -12.84 -12.31
CA ALA A 314 -5.31 -12.29 -11.12
C ALA A 314 -6.85 -12.39 -11.16
N SER A 315 -7.47 -12.29 -12.34
CA SER A 315 -8.94 -12.41 -12.47
C SER A 315 -9.46 -13.82 -12.11
N ASP A 316 -8.65 -14.83 -12.29
CA ASP A 316 -8.98 -16.21 -11.94
C ASP A 316 -8.51 -16.63 -10.55
N ALA A 317 -7.73 -15.77 -9.87
CA ALA A 317 -7.14 -16.09 -8.58
C ALA A 317 -8.15 -15.99 -7.44
N GLN A 318 -8.10 -16.96 -6.52
CA GLN A 318 -8.84 -16.93 -5.27
C GLN A 318 -8.06 -16.17 -4.17
N ILE A 319 -6.73 -16.22 -4.21
CA ILE A 319 -5.87 -15.45 -3.30
C ILE A 319 -5.01 -14.49 -4.13
N LEU A 320 -5.06 -13.22 -3.79
CA LEU A 320 -4.19 -12.20 -4.38
C LEU A 320 -3.19 -11.71 -3.34
N VAL A 321 -1.91 -11.75 -3.68
CA VAL A 321 -0.85 -11.14 -2.88
C VAL A 321 -0.42 -9.83 -3.53
N VAL A 322 -0.47 -8.74 -2.77
CA VAL A 322 -0.13 -7.39 -3.24
C VAL A 322 0.72 -6.65 -2.20
N ASN A 323 1.35 -5.53 -2.56
CA ASN A 323 1.87 -4.61 -1.56
C ASN A 323 0.83 -3.55 -1.17
N HIS A 324 1.05 -2.87 -0.04
CA HIS A 324 0.13 -1.84 0.45
C HIS A 324 -0.10 -0.73 -0.59
N HIS A 325 0.93 -0.28 -1.31
CA HIS A 325 0.79 0.77 -2.33
C HIS A 325 -0.12 0.35 -3.50
N LEU A 326 -0.01 -0.89 -3.97
CA LEU A 326 -0.88 -1.38 -5.05
C LEU A 326 -2.33 -1.52 -4.57
N LEU A 327 -2.53 -1.95 -3.32
CA LEU A 327 -3.85 -2.00 -2.71
C LEU A 327 -4.46 -0.60 -2.58
N PHE A 328 -3.67 0.39 -2.12
CA PHE A 328 -4.15 1.78 -2.04
C PHE A 328 -4.46 2.39 -3.40
N ALA A 329 -3.68 2.07 -4.44
CA ALA A 329 -4.00 2.49 -5.81
C ALA A 329 -5.31 1.88 -6.32
N ASP A 330 -5.63 0.65 -5.93
CA ASP A 330 -6.91 0.02 -6.23
C ASP A 330 -8.06 0.68 -5.46
N ILE A 331 -7.87 0.94 -4.18
CA ILE A 331 -8.84 1.61 -3.30
C ILE A 331 -9.14 3.03 -3.82
N GLU A 332 -8.13 3.82 -4.15
CA GLU A 332 -8.29 5.15 -4.72
C GLU A 332 -9.10 5.13 -6.02
N SER A 333 -8.81 4.18 -6.91
CA SER A 333 -9.56 4.00 -8.15
C SER A 333 -11.03 3.64 -7.87
N ARG A 334 -11.32 2.82 -6.85
CA ARG A 334 -12.68 2.45 -6.46
C ARG A 334 -13.45 3.62 -5.86
N MET A 335 -12.83 4.38 -4.98
CA MET A 335 -13.44 5.57 -4.36
C MET A 335 -13.81 6.63 -5.38
N ASN A 336 -12.97 6.82 -6.41
CA ASN A 336 -13.11 7.95 -7.34
C ASN A 336 -13.97 7.65 -8.58
N ALA A 337 -14.11 6.40 -9.03
CA ALA A 337 -14.72 6.14 -10.31
C ALA A 337 -15.42 4.78 -10.51
N VAL A 338 -14.93 3.69 -9.93
CA VAL A 338 -15.30 2.33 -10.36
C VAL A 338 -16.28 1.66 -9.39
N GLY A 339 -16.26 2.01 -8.10
CA GLY A 339 -17.00 1.28 -7.07
C GLY A 339 -16.30 -0.04 -6.66
N TYR A 340 -16.92 -0.77 -5.72
CA TYR A 340 -16.28 -1.92 -5.06
C TYR A 340 -16.66 -3.28 -5.66
N ASP A 341 -17.72 -3.34 -6.44
CA ASP A 341 -18.20 -4.59 -7.06
C ASP A 341 -17.59 -4.84 -8.45
N ASP A 342 -16.93 -3.85 -9.04
CA ASP A 342 -16.29 -3.94 -10.34
C ASP A 342 -14.77 -4.10 -10.26
N ALA A 343 -14.15 -4.47 -11.40
CA ALA A 343 -12.70 -4.56 -11.50
C ALA A 343 -12.08 -3.16 -11.69
N ALA A 344 -11.23 -2.76 -10.74
CA ALA A 344 -10.42 -1.55 -10.82
C ALA A 344 -8.97 -1.88 -11.20
N VAL A 345 -8.00 -1.64 -10.32
CA VAL A 345 -6.63 -2.14 -10.48
C VAL A 345 -6.58 -3.63 -10.18
N LEU A 346 -7.33 -4.08 -9.17
CA LEU A 346 -7.54 -5.47 -8.80
C LEU A 346 -8.95 -5.93 -9.22
N PRO A 347 -9.15 -7.24 -9.46
CA PRO A 347 -10.50 -7.82 -9.56
C PRO A 347 -11.29 -7.62 -8.26
N PRO A 348 -12.63 -7.70 -8.26
CA PRO A 348 -13.46 -7.49 -7.07
C PRO A 348 -13.08 -8.41 -5.90
N TYR A 349 -13.10 -7.87 -4.69
CA TYR A 349 -12.88 -8.57 -3.43
C TYR A 349 -13.63 -7.87 -2.30
N LYS A 350 -13.93 -8.61 -1.22
CA LYS A 350 -14.61 -8.08 -0.03
C LYS A 350 -13.86 -8.35 1.27
N ARG A 351 -12.73 -9.10 1.20
CA ARG A 351 -11.90 -9.45 2.35
C ARG A 351 -10.44 -9.12 2.11
N ILE A 352 -9.85 -8.51 3.13
CA ILE A 352 -8.43 -8.10 3.11
C ILE A 352 -7.74 -8.65 4.36
N VAL A 353 -6.53 -9.14 4.18
CA VAL A 353 -5.57 -9.37 5.25
C VAL A 353 -4.40 -8.41 5.06
N PHE A 354 -4.20 -7.52 6.01
CA PHE A 354 -2.99 -6.70 6.11
C PHE A 354 -1.96 -7.43 6.97
N ASP A 355 -0.92 -7.91 6.34
CA ASP A 355 0.25 -8.44 7.02
C ASP A 355 1.26 -7.32 7.30
N GLU A 356 1.93 -7.38 8.45
CA GLU A 356 2.76 -6.29 9.01
C GLU A 356 2.01 -4.96 9.07
N ALA A 357 0.79 -5.03 9.59
CA ALA A 357 -0.20 -3.94 9.62
C ALA A 357 0.28 -2.67 10.34
N HIS A 358 1.35 -2.74 11.16
CA HIS A 358 1.97 -1.57 11.77
C HIS A 358 2.45 -0.52 10.74
N GLY A 359 2.74 -0.96 9.50
CA GLY A 359 3.20 -0.09 8.41
C GLY A 359 2.09 0.57 7.60
N ILE A 360 0.81 0.25 7.84
CA ILE A 360 -0.32 0.74 7.02
C ILE A 360 -0.37 2.27 6.99
N GLU A 361 -0.25 2.92 8.15
CA GLU A 361 -0.32 4.37 8.24
C GLU A 361 0.76 5.06 7.41
N SER A 362 2.01 4.62 7.55
CA SER A 362 3.13 5.20 6.80
C SER A 362 3.01 4.93 5.30
N ALA A 363 2.57 3.74 4.92
CA ALA A 363 2.34 3.38 3.53
C ALA A 363 1.20 4.20 2.91
N ALA A 364 0.08 4.38 3.63
CA ALA A 364 -1.03 5.22 3.18
C ALA A 364 -0.62 6.71 3.09
N THR A 365 0.04 7.24 4.13
CA THR A 365 0.56 8.62 4.10
C THR A 365 1.49 8.84 2.90
N SER A 366 2.41 7.91 2.64
CA SER A 366 3.32 7.97 1.50
C SER A 366 2.59 7.88 0.16
N PHE A 367 1.58 6.99 0.05
CA PHE A 367 0.82 6.79 -1.18
C PHE A 367 -0.02 8.03 -1.53
N PHE A 368 -0.74 8.60 -0.57
CA PHE A 368 -1.59 9.77 -0.77
C PHE A 368 -0.82 11.11 -0.75
N SER A 369 0.51 11.08 -0.64
CA SER A 369 1.36 12.27 -0.76
C SER A 369 1.68 12.57 -2.23
N GLU A 370 1.45 13.80 -2.63
CA GLU A 370 1.79 14.26 -3.97
C GLU A 370 3.04 15.13 -3.96
N GLN A 371 3.86 14.99 -4.99
CA GLN A 371 5.16 15.64 -5.03
C GLN A 371 5.48 16.19 -6.41
N VAL A 372 6.03 17.41 -6.43
CA VAL A 372 6.55 18.08 -7.62
C VAL A 372 8.05 18.30 -7.48
N THR A 373 8.79 17.98 -8.55
CA THR A 373 10.23 18.26 -8.68
C THR A 373 10.53 18.75 -10.08
N ARG A 374 11.63 19.52 -10.23
CA ARG A 374 12.10 19.94 -11.57
C ARG A 374 12.25 18.74 -12.51
N PHE A 375 12.78 17.62 -12.03
CA PHE A 375 13.03 16.43 -12.87
C PHE A 375 11.75 15.83 -13.42
N LYS A 376 10.69 15.74 -12.59
CA LYS A 376 9.38 15.28 -13.05
C LYS A 376 8.85 16.16 -14.17
N ILE A 377 8.91 17.49 -14.03
CA ILE A 377 8.39 18.44 -15.02
C ILE A 377 9.29 18.43 -16.27
N ILE A 378 10.61 18.64 -16.13
CA ILE A 378 11.54 18.74 -17.27
C ILE A 378 11.53 17.45 -18.10
N LYS A 379 11.39 16.28 -17.47
CA LYS A 379 11.24 15.01 -18.20
C LYS A 379 10.03 15.06 -19.14
N GLN A 380 8.87 15.53 -18.66
CA GLN A 380 7.66 15.61 -19.46
C GLN A 380 7.81 16.68 -20.58
N LEU A 381 8.39 17.84 -20.25
CA LEU A 381 8.64 18.90 -21.24
C LEU A 381 9.53 18.38 -22.38
N ASN A 382 10.62 17.70 -22.06
CA ASN A 382 11.57 17.17 -23.05
C ASN A 382 10.97 16.05 -23.95
N LEU A 383 9.99 15.31 -23.44
CA LEU A 383 9.24 14.34 -24.25
C LEU A 383 8.23 15.02 -25.16
N LEU A 384 7.55 16.05 -24.65
CA LEU A 384 6.55 16.81 -25.40
C LEU A 384 7.18 17.69 -26.47
N TYR A 385 8.14 18.54 -26.06
CA TYR A 385 8.79 19.56 -26.89
C TYR A 385 10.26 19.71 -26.49
N ARG A 386 11.14 19.54 -27.45
CA ARG A 386 12.60 19.72 -27.26
C ARG A 386 13.22 20.37 -28.46
N GLU A 387 13.99 21.45 -28.19
CA GLU A 387 14.82 22.09 -29.17
C GLU A 387 16.28 21.59 -29.05
N ARG A 388 16.88 21.16 -30.16
CA ARG A 388 18.28 20.84 -30.31
C ARG A 388 18.88 21.72 -31.40
N ARG A 389 20.12 22.18 -31.27
CA ARG A 389 20.90 23.13 -32.11
C ARG A 389 20.39 23.37 -33.55
N SER A 390 19.74 22.45 -34.19
CA SER A 390 19.26 22.55 -35.58
C SER A 390 17.97 21.74 -35.85
N SER A 391 17.35 21.12 -34.86
CA SER A 391 16.13 20.35 -35.02
C SER A 391 15.17 20.46 -33.85
N LEU A 392 13.89 20.58 -34.13
CA LEU A 392 12.80 20.47 -33.16
C LEU A 392 12.41 19.00 -33.07
N ALA A 393 12.22 18.51 -31.85
CA ALA A 393 11.85 17.12 -31.56
C ALA A 393 10.85 17.04 -30.40
N GLY A 394 10.08 15.96 -30.34
CA GLY A 394 9.07 15.69 -29.30
C GLY A 394 7.75 15.27 -29.90
N TYR A 395 6.91 14.66 -29.10
CA TYR A 395 5.62 14.10 -29.55
C TYR A 395 4.67 15.14 -30.14
N ILE A 396 4.78 16.41 -29.71
CA ILE A 396 3.90 17.47 -30.20
C ILE A 396 4.03 17.70 -31.70
N PHE A 397 5.24 17.57 -32.26
CA PHE A 397 5.45 17.76 -33.71
C PHE A 397 4.80 16.64 -34.53
N THR A 398 4.91 15.40 -34.04
CA THR A 398 4.21 14.26 -34.68
C THR A 398 2.70 14.47 -34.64
N LEU A 399 2.15 14.93 -33.49
CA LEU A 399 0.72 15.14 -33.36
C LEU A 399 0.23 16.34 -34.18
N THR A 400 0.99 17.44 -34.27
CA THR A 400 0.62 18.57 -35.11
C THR A 400 0.53 18.16 -36.57
N ALA A 401 1.40 17.27 -37.04
CA ALA A 401 1.34 16.73 -38.39
C ALA A 401 0.10 15.84 -38.66
N LEU A 402 -0.52 15.25 -37.63
CA LEU A 402 -1.72 14.41 -37.66
C LEU A 402 -2.99 15.19 -37.29
N SER A 403 -2.84 16.41 -36.80
CA SER A 403 -3.94 17.24 -36.31
C SER A 403 -4.49 18.12 -37.46
N ASN A 404 -5.81 18.21 -37.54
CA ASN A 404 -6.52 19.15 -38.41
C ASN A 404 -6.75 20.54 -37.78
N GLY A 405 -6.21 20.73 -36.57
CA GLY A 405 -6.35 21.97 -35.78
C GLY A 405 -5.26 22.99 -36.06
N PRO A 406 -5.24 24.11 -35.29
CA PRO A 406 -4.20 25.12 -35.42
C PRO A 406 -2.82 24.59 -35.00
N ASP A 407 -1.79 25.05 -35.71
CA ASP A 407 -0.39 24.80 -35.31
C ASP A 407 -0.05 25.68 -34.10
N ASN A 408 0.03 25.07 -32.94
CA ASN A 408 0.39 25.72 -31.68
C ASN A 408 1.86 25.50 -31.29
N THR A 409 2.69 24.92 -32.15
CA THR A 409 4.06 24.50 -31.79
C THR A 409 4.94 25.65 -31.32
N GLU A 410 4.89 26.81 -31.97
CA GLU A 410 5.63 28.00 -31.55
C GLU A 410 5.20 28.50 -30.17
N LYS A 411 3.87 28.65 -29.95
CA LYS A 411 3.31 29.06 -28.66
C LYS A 411 3.67 28.06 -27.54
N ILE A 412 3.66 26.77 -27.84
CA ILE A 412 4.07 25.71 -26.92
C ILE A 412 5.55 25.87 -26.57
N GLY A 413 6.43 26.14 -27.55
CA GLY A 413 7.85 26.38 -27.29
C GLY A 413 8.06 27.56 -26.34
N GLU A 414 7.41 28.71 -26.58
CA GLU A 414 7.48 29.87 -25.69
C GLU A 414 7.03 29.56 -24.26
N VAL A 415 5.94 28.79 -24.09
CA VAL A 415 5.46 28.39 -22.77
C VAL A 415 6.45 27.44 -22.08
N VAL A 416 7.01 26.49 -22.82
CA VAL A 416 8.03 25.56 -22.29
C VAL A 416 9.23 26.32 -21.76
N ASP A 417 9.72 27.34 -22.46
CA ASP A 417 10.87 28.16 -22.03
C ASP A 417 10.53 28.97 -20.77
N ARG A 418 9.34 29.57 -20.69
CA ARG A 418 8.88 30.27 -19.47
C ARG A 418 8.78 29.30 -18.28
N ILE A 419 8.31 28.08 -18.50
CA ILE A 419 8.26 27.06 -17.44
C ILE A 419 9.68 26.73 -16.94
N LYS A 420 10.65 26.57 -17.84
CA LYS A 420 12.05 26.31 -17.47
C LYS A 420 12.65 27.44 -16.64
N ASP A 421 12.40 28.70 -17.03
CA ASP A 421 12.86 29.88 -16.29
C ASP A 421 12.18 29.99 -14.92
N ASN A 422 10.87 29.73 -14.84
CA ASN A 422 10.13 29.66 -13.57
C ASN A 422 10.71 28.58 -12.64
N ILE A 423 11.00 27.38 -13.13
CA ILE A 423 11.60 26.29 -12.35
C ILE A 423 12.95 26.72 -11.77
N LYS A 424 13.80 27.37 -12.58
CA LYS A 424 15.11 27.85 -12.13
C LYS A 424 14.97 28.88 -11.02
N SER A 425 14.08 29.86 -11.21
CA SER A 425 13.79 30.89 -10.21
C SER A 425 13.22 30.29 -8.92
N LEU A 426 12.29 29.35 -9.06
CA LEU A 426 11.66 28.64 -7.95
C LEU A 426 12.69 27.84 -7.11
N GLU A 427 13.59 27.09 -7.76
CA GLU A 427 14.62 26.35 -7.03
C GLU A 427 15.62 27.25 -6.31
N THR A 428 16.01 28.36 -6.96
CA THR A 428 16.88 29.32 -6.32
C THR A 428 16.23 29.92 -5.07
N ALA A 429 15.01 30.41 -5.19
CA ALA A 429 14.27 30.98 -4.06
C ALA A 429 14.02 29.94 -2.93
N ALA A 430 13.77 28.68 -3.30
CA ALA A 430 13.56 27.63 -2.32
C ALA A 430 14.85 27.26 -1.56
N LEU A 431 16.00 27.22 -2.25
CA LEU A 431 17.30 26.97 -1.62
C LEU A 431 17.69 28.13 -0.69
N ASP A 432 17.45 29.36 -1.10
CA ASP A 432 17.72 30.55 -0.28
C ASP A 432 16.84 30.53 1.00
N LEU A 433 15.56 30.19 0.86
CA LEU A 433 14.66 30.11 2.00
C LEU A 433 14.99 28.95 2.96
N LEU A 434 15.45 27.80 2.43
CA LEU A 434 15.90 26.65 3.24
C LEU A 434 17.19 26.95 4.02
N GLY A 435 18.08 27.80 3.49
CA GLY A 435 19.37 28.06 4.10
C GLY A 435 20.15 26.77 4.37
N ASN A 436 20.35 26.41 5.63
CA ASN A 436 21.02 25.18 6.05
C ASN A 436 20.06 24.00 6.33
N GLU A 437 18.76 24.25 6.38
CA GLU A 437 17.77 23.23 6.70
C GLU A 437 17.59 22.25 5.54
N TRP A 438 17.24 21.00 5.87
CA TRP A 438 16.93 19.96 4.88
C TRP A 438 15.47 19.95 4.45
N THR A 439 14.60 20.35 5.38
CA THR A 439 13.15 20.37 5.19
C THR A 439 12.57 21.64 5.75
N LEU A 440 11.53 22.18 5.13
CA LEU A 440 10.80 23.33 5.64
C LEU A 440 9.32 23.18 5.34
N ARG A 441 8.49 23.25 6.39
CA ARG A 441 7.04 23.20 6.30
C ARG A 441 6.48 24.61 6.18
N LEU A 442 5.45 24.79 5.34
CA LEU A 442 4.66 26.00 5.26
C LEU A 442 3.58 26.00 6.35
N TYR A 443 3.52 27.05 7.15
CA TYR A 443 2.53 27.26 8.22
C TYR A 443 2.43 28.76 8.57
N GLU A 444 1.45 29.12 9.39
CA GLU A 444 1.11 30.53 9.67
C GLU A 444 2.32 31.43 10.04
N LYS A 445 3.23 30.94 10.89
CA LYS A 445 4.36 31.77 11.38
C LYS A 445 5.40 32.09 10.31
N ASN A 446 5.54 31.28 9.26
CA ASN A 446 6.52 31.50 8.19
C ASN A 446 5.91 31.84 6.83
N ALA A 447 4.59 31.98 6.76
CA ALA A 447 3.87 32.25 5.50
C ALA A 447 4.37 33.51 4.79
N LEU A 448 4.74 34.55 5.51
CA LEU A 448 5.36 35.78 4.92
C LEU A 448 6.69 35.50 4.24
N ALA A 449 7.51 34.63 4.84
CA ALA A 449 8.80 34.24 4.22
C ALA A 449 8.58 33.35 2.97
N PHE A 450 7.50 32.59 2.92
CA PHE A 450 7.11 31.79 1.75
C PHE A 450 6.44 32.62 0.64
N ALA A 451 5.98 33.84 0.87
CA ALA A 451 5.19 34.61 -0.09
C ALA A 451 5.84 34.70 -1.50
N PRO A 452 7.16 34.98 -1.65
CA PRO A 452 7.81 34.99 -2.98
C PRO A 452 7.75 33.60 -3.64
N LEU A 453 7.95 32.54 -2.87
CA LEU A 453 7.92 31.16 -3.36
C LEU A 453 6.51 30.76 -3.79
N LEU A 454 5.47 31.12 -3.04
CA LEU A 454 4.07 30.87 -3.38
C LEU A 454 3.69 31.57 -4.70
N SER A 455 4.18 32.80 -4.91
CA SER A 455 3.97 33.52 -6.17
C SER A 455 4.59 32.78 -7.37
N LEU A 456 5.82 32.25 -7.21
CA LEU A 456 6.49 31.47 -8.25
C LEU A 456 5.78 30.14 -8.50
N LEU A 457 5.31 29.45 -7.47
CA LEU A 457 4.53 28.21 -7.59
C LEU A 457 3.20 28.47 -8.31
N THR A 458 2.51 29.56 -7.98
CA THR A 458 1.27 29.96 -8.67
C THR A 458 1.52 30.24 -10.16
N SER A 459 2.60 30.97 -10.46
CA SER A 459 3.01 31.28 -11.84
C SER A 459 3.34 29.99 -12.60
N LEU A 460 4.13 29.09 -11.99
CA LEU A 460 4.47 27.78 -12.59
C LEU A 460 3.22 26.95 -12.85
N GLY A 461 2.30 26.87 -11.89
CA GLY A 461 1.03 26.14 -12.04
C GLY A 461 0.14 26.74 -13.16
N GLY A 462 0.17 28.05 -13.33
CA GLY A 462 -0.51 28.75 -14.41
C GLY A 462 0.08 28.43 -15.79
N GLU A 463 1.41 28.51 -15.94
CA GLU A 463 2.08 28.19 -17.21
C GLU A 463 1.97 26.71 -17.56
N LEU A 464 2.07 25.81 -16.59
CA LEU A 464 1.80 24.37 -16.81
C LEU A 464 0.38 24.13 -17.34
N SER A 465 -0.63 24.77 -16.73
CA SER A 465 -2.03 24.66 -17.18
C SER A 465 -2.23 25.22 -18.58
N ARG A 466 -1.54 26.32 -18.92
CA ARG A 466 -1.55 26.92 -20.26
C ARG A 466 -0.93 25.98 -21.30
N LEU A 467 0.22 25.36 -20.97
CA LEU A 467 0.87 24.37 -21.84
C LEU A 467 -0.06 23.21 -22.12
N VAL A 468 -0.70 22.67 -21.06
CA VAL A 468 -1.66 21.57 -21.17
C VAL A 468 -2.84 21.95 -22.08
N ALA A 469 -3.41 23.14 -21.94
CA ALA A 469 -4.51 23.60 -22.78
C ALA A 469 -4.12 23.68 -24.27
N LEU A 470 -2.96 24.27 -24.58
CA LEU A 470 -2.47 24.38 -25.96
C LEU A 470 -2.18 23.00 -26.60
N ALA A 471 -1.56 22.09 -25.85
CA ALA A 471 -1.27 20.77 -26.37
C ALA A 471 -2.50 19.87 -26.44
N ARG A 472 -3.49 20.05 -25.55
CA ARG A 472 -4.79 19.38 -25.60
C ARG A 472 -5.57 19.77 -26.85
N GLU A 473 -5.57 21.05 -27.23
CA GLU A 473 -6.20 21.51 -28.47
C GLU A 473 -5.62 20.78 -29.70
N VAL A 474 -4.30 20.52 -29.73
CA VAL A 474 -3.69 19.71 -30.79
C VAL A 474 -4.21 18.28 -30.75
N CYS A 475 -4.25 17.65 -29.57
CA CYS A 475 -4.74 16.27 -29.40
C CYS A 475 -6.21 16.09 -29.82
N ASP A 476 -7.06 17.05 -29.43
CA ASP A 476 -8.52 16.96 -29.67
C ASP A 476 -8.86 17.07 -31.18
N ASN A 477 -7.98 17.66 -31.97
CA ASN A 477 -8.13 17.80 -33.42
C ASN A 477 -7.40 16.70 -34.23
N VAL A 478 -6.84 15.67 -33.58
CA VAL A 478 -6.29 14.49 -34.25
C VAL A 478 -7.45 13.61 -34.75
N ALA A 479 -7.37 13.15 -36.01
CA ALA A 479 -8.36 12.27 -36.59
C ALA A 479 -8.48 10.94 -35.82
N ASP A 480 -9.69 10.36 -35.78
CA ASP A 480 -9.93 9.12 -34.98
C ASP A 480 -9.06 7.95 -35.45
N GLU A 481 -8.75 7.88 -36.74
CA GLU A 481 -7.86 6.88 -37.34
C GLU A 481 -6.42 6.98 -36.78
N ASP A 482 -5.95 8.20 -36.57
CA ASP A 482 -4.59 8.51 -36.08
C ASP A 482 -4.47 8.48 -34.55
N LYS A 483 -5.58 8.40 -33.81
CA LYS A 483 -5.58 8.21 -32.35
C LYS A 483 -5.00 6.86 -31.90
N THR A 484 -4.71 5.97 -32.85
CA THR A 484 -3.98 4.73 -32.62
C THR A 484 -2.45 4.93 -32.54
N GLU A 485 -1.96 6.08 -32.96
CA GLU A 485 -0.53 6.40 -32.93
C GLU A 485 0.00 6.59 -31.51
N ASN A 486 1.24 6.10 -31.31
CA ASN A 486 1.92 6.19 -30.01
C ASN A 486 2.01 7.63 -29.48
N ALA A 487 2.33 8.60 -30.36
CA ALA A 487 2.47 10.01 -30.00
C ALA A 487 1.22 10.57 -29.31
N TYR A 488 0.02 10.12 -29.71
CA TYR A 488 -1.23 10.52 -29.07
C TYR A 488 -1.34 10.07 -27.61
N TRP A 489 -1.07 8.80 -27.34
CA TRP A 489 -1.18 8.24 -25.98
C TRP A 489 -0.08 8.72 -25.03
N GLU A 490 1.16 8.83 -25.52
CA GLU A 490 2.27 9.39 -24.74
C GLU A 490 2.01 10.87 -24.41
N THR A 491 1.49 11.65 -25.36
CA THR A 491 1.13 13.05 -25.10
C THR A 491 0.03 13.14 -24.05
N LYS A 492 -1.05 12.37 -24.14
CA LYS A 492 -2.09 12.35 -23.09
C LYS A 492 -1.52 12.05 -21.71
N ALA A 493 -0.60 11.09 -21.61
CA ALA A 493 0.07 10.78 -20.35
C ALA A 493 0.93 11.94 -19.83
N ILE A 494 1.66 12.60 -20.74
CA ILE A 494 2.45 13.81 -20.41
C ILE A 494 1.53 14.91 -19.89
N LEU A 495 0.43 15.20 -20.60
CA LEU A 495 -0.51 16.25 -20.21
C LEU A 495 -1.10 16.01 -18.83
N ARG A 496 -1.53 14.79 -18.53
CA ARG A 496 -2.04 14.41 -17.21
C ARG A 496 -1.00 14.66 -16.10
N ARG A 497 0.25 14.24 -16.30
CA ARG A 497 1.32 14.46 -15.32
C ARG A 497 1.66 15.94 -15.11
N LEU A 498 1.56 16.75 -16.18
CA LEU A 498 1.73 18.20 -16.08
C LEU A 498 0.54 18.85 -15.36
N GLU A 499 -0.67 18.34 -15.54
CA GLU A 499 -1.87 18.78 -14.78
C GLU A 499 -1.74 18.46 -13.30
N ASP A 500 -1.31 17.24 -12.95
CA ASP A 500 -1.07 16.85 -11.56
C ASP A 500 -0.02 17.77 -10.91
N ALA A 501 1.07 18.06 -11.62
CA ALA A 501 2.08 19.00 -11.16
C ALA A 501 1.53 20.42 -10.99
N ALA A 502 0.70 20.89 -11.94
CA ALA A 502 0.05 22.21 -11.87
C ALA A 502 -0.91 22.30 -10.68
N SER A 503 -1.65 21.22 -10.39
CA SER A 503 -2.55 21.12 -9.24
C SER A 503 -1.79 21.29 -7.94
N VAL A 504 -0.70 20.51 -7.72
CA VAL A 504 0.12 20.64 -6.51
C VAL A 504 0.69 22.06 -6.36
N CYS A 505 1.20 22.66 -7.45
CA CYS A 505 1.72 24.04 -7.41
C CYS A 505 0.65 25.05 -6.99
N LYS A 506 -0.58 24.92 -7.52
CA LYS A 506 -1.71 25.80 -7.19
C LYS A 506 -2.16 25.59 -5.74
N ASP A 507 -2.19 24.35 -5.26
CA ASP A 507 -2.65 24.04 -3.92
C ASP A 507 -1.78 24.65 -2.83
N PHE A 508 -0.50 24.86 -3.09
CA PHE A 508 0.36 25.63 -2.18
C PHE A 508 -0.15 27.06 -1.93
N SER A 509 -0.86 27.66 -2.89
CA SER A 509 -1.45 29.00 -2.73
C SER A 509 -2.70 29.02 -1.85
N PHE A 510 -3.33 27.85 -1.66
CA PHE A 510 -4.52 27.65 -0.84
C PHE A 510 -4.23 26.83 0.41
N TRP A 511 -2.98 26.84 0.87
CA TRP A 511 -2.51 26.02 2.00
C TRP A 511 -3.28 26.27 3.30
N ASP A 512 -3.74 27.49 3.53
CA ASP A 512 -4.49 27.91 4.72
C ASP A 512 -5.97 27.47 4.70
N GLU A 513 -6.51 27.22 3.53
CA GLU A 513 -7.85 26.64 3.31
C GLU A 513 -7.82 25.11 3.47
N LYS A 514 -6.73 24.47 3.08
CA LYS A 514 -6.55 23.01 3.09
C LYS A 514 -5.86 22.54 4.38
N ARG A 515 -6.52 22.72 5.52
CA ARG A 515 -5.98 22.39 6.85
C ARG A 515 -5.79 20.90 7.12
N ASP A 516 -6.38 20.05 6.32
CA ASP A 516 -6.21 18.60 6.32
C ASP A 516 -4.94 18.14 5.58
N GLN A 517 -4.20 19.09 4.98
CA GLN A 517 -2.99 18.83 4.22
C GLN A 517 -1.76 19.53 4.85
N VAL A 518 -0.61 18.90 4.69
CA VAL A 518 0.70 19.45 5.09
C VAL A 518 1.47 19.83 3.86
N PHE A 519 1.81 21.12 3.72
CA PHE A 519 2.60 21.66 2.63
C PHE A 519 4.04 21.87 3.09
N TRP A 520 4.99 21.28 2.38
CA TRP A 520 6.40 21.32 2.76
C TRP A 520 7.33 21.16 1.57
N MET A 521 8.57 21.54 1.75
CA MET A 521 9.63 21.36 0.78
C MET A 521 10.85 20.68 1.40
N GLN A 522 11.60 19.96 0.57
CA GLN A 522 12.77 19.21 0.97
C GLN A 522 13.90 19.38 -0.04
N ARG A 523 15.12 19.57 0.47
CA ARG A 523 16.35 19.49 -0.28
C ARG A 523 16.77 18.02 -0.43
N GLN A 524 17.08 17.59 -1.65
CA GLN A 524 17.59 16.25 -1.92
C GLN A 524 18.94 16.34 -2.66
N ARG A 525 19.86 15.42 -2.33
CA ARG A 525 21.15 15.33 -3.01
C ARG A 525 20.99 14.68 -4.39
N LEU A 526 21.72 15.23 -5.37
CA LEU A 526 21.96 14.58 -6.64
C LEU A 526 23.11 13.59 -6.49
N ASN A 527 23.06 12.47 -7.22
CA ASN A 527 24.22 11.62 -7.40
C ASN A 527 25.32 12.39 -8.13
N GLU A 528 26.57 12.21 -7.75
CA GLU A 528 27.73 12.94 -8.28
C GLU A 528 27.82 12.89 -9.82
N GLU A 529 27.39 11.80 -10.44
CA GLU A 529 27.34 11.63 -11.90
C GLU A 529 26.39 12.60 -12.63
N PHE A 530 25.41 13.16 -11.94
CA PHE A 530 24.41 14.07 -12.51
C PHE A 530 24.67 15.55 -12.22
N VAL A 531 25.72 15.86 -11.47
CA VAL A 531 26.12 17.23 -11.17
C VAL A 531 27.00 17.75 -12.33
N LYS A 532 26.40 18.18 -13.45
CA LYS A 532 27.14 18.64 -14.61
C LYS A 532 27.47 20.14 -14.57
N ASP A 533 26.61 21.00 -14.07
CA ASP A 533 26.82 22.48 -14.03
C ASP A 533 25.91 23.15 -12.97
N GLY A 534 25.91 22.71 -11.73
CA GLY A 534 25.03 23.35 -10.77
C GLY A 534 25.15 22.85 -9.33
N LEU A 535 24.21 23.27 -8.52
CA LEU A 535 24.12 22.88 -7.12
C LEU A 535 23.91 21.37 -7.02
N PRO A 536 24.59 20.69 -6.09
CA PRO A 536 24.47 19.23 -5.89
C PRO A 536 23.12 18.82 -5.26
N PHE A 537 22.13 19.70 -5.34
CA PHE A 537 20.83 19.54 -4.72
C PHE A 537 19.69 19.90 -5.69
N TYR A 538 18.52 19.34 -5.41
CA TYR A 538 17.25 19.74 -5.98
C TYR A 538 16.17 19.81 -4.91
N ILE A 539 15.06 20.47 -5.22
CA ILE A 539 13.95 20.66 -4.30
C ILE A 539 12.76 19.77 -4.68
N THR A 540 12.17 19.15 -3.68
CA THR A 540 10.87 18.48 -3.77
C THR A 540 9.84 19.32 -3.00
N PHE A 541 8.75 19.70 -3.67
CA PHE A 541 7.57 20.31 -3.07
C PHE A 541 6.55 19.21 -2.85
N SER A 542 6.01 19.09 -1.65
CA SER A 542 5.12 17.99 -1.25
C SER A 542 3.84 18.51 -0.60
N ARG A 543 2.72 17.88 -0.98
CA ARG A 543 1.43 17.97 -0.31
C ARG A 543 1.12 16.60 0.29
N THR A 544 0.95 16.53 1.60
CA THR A 544 0.78 15.27 2.35
C THR A 544 -0.46 15.34 3.22
N PRO A 545 -1.35 14.33 3.23
CA PRO A 545 -2.46 14.30 4.17
C PRO A 545 -1.97 14.35 5.62
N LEU A 546 -2.57 15.23 6.43
CA LEU A 546 -2.26 15.34 7.86
C LEU A 546 -2.70 14.08 8.61
N ASP A 547 -3.89 13.57 8.25
CA ASP A 547 -4.49 12.38 8.83
C ASP A 547 -5.06 11.48 7.73
N ILE A 548 -4.67 10.21 7.74
CA ILE A 548 -5.15 9.21 6.78
C ILE A 548 -6.35 8.41 7.32
N ALA A 549 -6.70 8.58 8.58
CA ALA A 549 -7.74 7.78 9.22
C ALA A 549 -9.13 7.90 8.55
N PRO A 550 -9.61 9.09 8.13
CA PRO A 550 -10.86 9.20 7.37
C PRO A 550 -10.80 8.49 6.01
N LEU A 551 -9.68 8.59 5.29
CA LEU A 551 -9.48 7.93 4.00
C LEU A 551 -9.49 6.40 4.13
N MET A 552 -8.86 5.89 5.18
CA MET A 552 -8.85 4.45 5.48
C MET A 552 -10.24 3.95 5.87
N ASN A 553 -11.00 4.73 6.63
CA ASN A 553 -12.36 4.34 7.00
C ASN A 553 -13.24 4.23 5.74
N THR A 554 -13.36 5.30 4.96
CA THR A 554 -14.23 5.36 3.78
C THR A 554 -13.76 4.43 2.65
N GLY A 555 -12.45 4.30 2.48
CA GLY A 555 -11.87 3.50 1.39
C GLY A 555 -11.67 2.02 1.71
N VAL A 556 -11.52 1.66 2.99
CA VAL A 556 -11.19 0.28 3.38
C VAL A 556 -12.21 -0.31 4.35
N PHE A 557 -12.45 0.32 5.51
CA PHE A 557 -13.17 -0.35 6.59
C PHE A 557 -14.69 -0.36 6.39
N GLU A 558 -15.26 0.69 5.83
CA GLU A 558 -16.69 0.74 5.52
C GLU A 558 -17.10 -0.22 4.40
N PRO A 559 -16.43 -0.22 3.22
CA PRO A 559 -16.90 -1.00 2.08
C PRO A 559 -16.54 -2.48 2.15
N MET A 560 -15.54 -2.88 2.98
CA MET A 560 -15.13 -4.27 3.08
C MET A 560 -15.97 -5.03 4.10
N GLU A 561 -16.33 -6.28 3.78
CA GLU A 561 -17.01 -7.17 4.72
C GLU A 561 -16.09 -7.54 5.88
N SER A 562 -14.86 -7.95 5.62
CA SER A 562 -13.89 -8.25 6.67
C SER A 562 -12.49 -7.76 6.33
N VAL A 563 -11.84 -7.15 7.31
CA VAL A 563 -10.43 -6.74 7.24
C VAL A 563 -9.70 -7.27 8.47
N VAL A 564 -8.65 -8.03 8.25
CA VAL A 564 -7.78 -8.55 9.31
C VAL A 564 -6.45 -7.83 9.26
N CYS A 565 -6.13 -7.04 10.27
CA CYS A 565 -4.86 -6.36 10.45
C CYS A 565 -3.98 -7.17 11.41
N ALA A 566 -2.95 -7.85 10.90
CA ALA A 566 -2.04 -8.68 11.69
C ALA A 566 -0.63 -8.09 11.73
N SER A 567 -0.06 -7.95 12.93
CA SER A 567 1.33 -7.47 13.10
C SER A 567 1.92 -7.92 14.43
N ALA A 568 3.24 -7.83 14.55
CA ALA A 568 3.94 -8.10 15.82
C ALA A 568 3.85 -6.93 16.82
N THR A 569 3.51 -5.73 16.36
CA THR A 569 3.58 -4.51 17.18
C THR A 569 2.45 -3.55 16.82
N LEU A 570 1.31 -3.64 17.51
CA LEU A 570 0.17 -2.73 17.39
C LEU A 570 -0.16 -2.06 18.73
N LYS A 571 0.12 -2.75 19.84
CA LYS A 571 -0.16 -2.26 21.20
C LYS A 571 0.95 -1.39 21.73
N ILE A 572 0.55 -0.44 22.59
CA ILE A 572 1.46 0.35 23.42
C ILE A 572 0.97 0.22 24.84
N ALA A 573 1.82 -0.27 25.75
CA ALA A 573 1.48 -0.54 27.14
C ALA A 573 0.15 -1.35 27.30
N GLY A 574 -0.09 -2.27 26.40
CA GLY A 574 -1.28 -3.15 26.39
C GLY A 574 -2.50 -2.61 25.64
N SER A 575 -2.54 -1.34 25.21
CA SER A 575 -3.67 -0.73 24.48
C SER A 575 -3.43 -0.67 22.98
N PHE A 576 -4.50 -0.83 22.19
CA PHE A 576 -4.55 -0.61 20.75
C PHE A 576 -4.90 0.84 20.37
N ASP A 577 -5.29 1.69 21.30
CA ASP A 577 -5.91 3.00 21.07
C ASP A 577 -5.10 3.93 20.18
N PHE A 578 -3.78 3.92 20.32
CA PHE A 578 -2.92 4.73 19.47
C PHE A 578 -3.01 4.28 18.01
N TRP A 579 -2.84 3.00 17.73
CA TRP A 579 -2.82 2.46 16.40
C TRP A 579 -4.21 2.54 15.74
N THR A 580 -5.28 2.23 16.46
CA THR A 580 -6.66 2.28 15.93
C THR A 580 -7.08 3.69 15.55
N ARG A 581 -6.72 4.70 16.35
CA ARG A 581 -6.98 6.11 16.00
C ARG A 581 -6.21 6.53 14.75
N ARG A 582 -4.92 6.19 14.66
CA ARG A 582 -4.05 6.58 13.55
C ARG A 582 -4.41 5.94 12.23
N THR A 583 -5.01 4.77 12.24
CA THR A 583 -5.37 4.02 11.03
C THR A 583 -6.85 4.12 10.66
N GLY A 584 -7.68 4.78 11.48
CA GLY A 584 -9.10 4.95 11.20
C GLY A 584 -10.01 3.83 11.74
N LEU A 585 -9.46 2.81 12.41
CA LEU A 585 -10.29 1.78 13.03
C LEU A 585 -11.19 2.32 14.16
N SER A 586 -10.86 3.47 14.72
CA SER A 586 -11.70 4.15 15.72
C SER A 586 -13.05 4.66 15.15
N PHE A 587 -13.22 4.73 13.84
CA PHE A 587 -14.49 5.05 13.18
C PHE A 587 -15.37 3.81 12.99
N VAL A 588 -14.80 2.60 13.09
CA VAL A 588 -15.53 1.35 12.91
C VAL A 588 -16.47 1.12 14.10
N GLU A 589 -17.70 0.70 13.83
CA GLU A 589 -18.67 0.35 14.86
C GLU A 589 -18.11 -0.70 15.83
N GLU A 590 -18.35 -0.54 17.11
CA GLU A 590 -17.79 -1.38 18.18
C GLU A 590 -18.15 -2.86 17.99
N GLU A 591 -19.34 -3.16 17.46
CA GLU A 591 -19.81 -4.51 17.19
C GLU A 591 -18.98 -5.21 16.11
N ARG A 592 -18.52 -4.47 15.11
CA ARG A 592 -17.66 -4.96 14.01
C ARG A 592 -16.19 -4.98 14.37
N LEU A 593 -15.74 -4.13 15.30
CA LEU A 593 -14.32 -4.05 15.68
C LEU A 593 -13.95 -5.18 16.65
N LYS A 594 -12.91 -5.93 16.30
CA LYS A 594 -12.34 -6.99 17.16
C LYS A 594 -10.85 -6.73 17.35
N SER A 595 -10.38 -6.78 18.58
CA SER A 595 -8.96 -6.66 18.87
C SER A 595 -8.51 -7.71 19.88
N ALA A 596 -7.36 -8.33 19.62
CA ALA A 596 -6.76 -9.32 20.50
C ALA A 596 -5.23 -9.31 20.40
N GLY A 597 -4.57 -9.70 21.49
CA GLY A 597 -3.13 -9.84 21.54
C GLY A 597 -2.71 -11.26 21.83
N PHE A 598 -1.72 -11.73 21.09
CA PHE A 598 -1.17 -13.07 21.12
C PHE A 598 0.32 -12.97 21.41
N ASP A 599 0.70 -13.33 22.64
CA ASP A 599 2.08 -13.21 23.09
C ASP A 599 3.00 -14.16 22.34
N SER A 600 4.27 -13.78 22.23
CA SER A 600 5.28 -14.63 21.62
C SER A 600 5.47 -15.93 22.42
N PRO A 601 5.55 -17.09 21.77
CA PRO A 601 5.78 -18.37 22.45
C PRO A 601 7.23 -18.53 22.94
N PHE A 602 8.12 -17.61 22.63
CA PHE A 602 9.54 -17.73 22.95
C PHE A 602 9.84 -17.47 24.43
N PRO A 603 10.76 -18.22 25.06
CA PRO A 603 11.10 -18.09 26.48
C PRO A 603 12.06 -16.91 26.73
N TYR A 604 11.63 -15.68 26.47
CA TYR A 604 12.44 -14.47 26.62
C TYR A 604 13.06 -14.31 28.01
N GLU A 605 12.34 -14.69 29.07
CA GLU A 605 12.80 -14.57 30.45
C GLU A 605 14.04 -15.43 30.72
N LYS A 606 14.18 -16.54 30.01
CA LYS A 606 15.33 -17.45 30.15
C LYS A 606 16.46 -17.10 29.20
N ASN A 607 16.09 -16.76 27.96
CA ASN A 607 17.01 -16.71 26.83
C ASN A 607 17.53 -15.33 26.49
N VAL A 608 16.90 -14.27 27.02
CA VAL A 608 17.22 -12.90 26.61
C VAL A 608 17.65 -12.05 27.80
N LEU A 609 18.85 -11.49 27.67
CA LEU A 609 19.34 -10.44 28.56
C LEU A 609 18.99 -9.07 27.98
N PHE A 610 18.27 -8.28 28.74
CA PHE A 610 18.07 -6.85 28.46
C PHE A 610 18.99 -6.05 29.37
N ALA A 611 19.87 -5.21 28.82
CA ALA A 611 20.82 -4.45 29.62
C ALA A 611 20.90 -2.97 29.23
N CYS A 612 21.21 -2.12 30.21
CA CYS A 612 21.49 -0.71 30.01
C CYS A 612 22.62 -0.27 30.96
N PRO A 613 23.71 0.37 30.44
CA PRO A 613 24.80 0.84 31.30
C PRO A 613 24.36 1.98 32.24
N LYS A 614 24.78 1.92 33.50
CA LYS A 614 24.52 2.98 34.49
C LYS A 614 25.48 4.15 34.37
N ASP A 615 26.69 3.90 33.89
CA ASP A 615 27.77 4.85 33.67
C ASP A 615 27.65 5.61 32.32
N LEU A 616 26.57 5.40 31.60
CA LEU A 616 26.29 6.01 30.30
C LEU A 616 25.96 7.51 30.45
N PRO A 617 26.61 8.42 29.70
CA PRO A 617 26.24 9.84 29.61
C PRO A 617 24.84 10.00 28.98
N PHE A 618 24.22 11.18 29.18
CA PHE A 618 22.98 11.50 28.47
C PHE A 618 23.23 11.72 26.98
N PRO A 619 22.26 11.40 26.10
CA PRO A 619 22.41 11.49 24.64
C PRO A 619 22.73 12.88 24.08
N ASP A 620 22.52 13.93 24.83
CA ASP A 620 22.79 15.34 24.52
C ASP A 620 24.10 15.85 25.11
N SER A 621 24.85 15.02 25.87
CA SER A 621 26.15 15.40 26.38
C SER A 621 27.27 15.21 25.34
N ILE A 622 28.35 15.99 25.49
CA ILE A 622 29.50 15.96 24.56
C ILE A 622 30.20 14.59 24.61
N GLU A 623 30.25 13.96 25.75
CA GLU A 623 30.93 12.68 25.98
C GLU A 623 30.14 11.48 25.43
N PHE A 624 28.89 11.67 25.05
CA PHE A 624 28.01 10.58 24.67
C PHE A 624 28.56 9.78 23.47
N GLN A 625 28.98 10.46 22.40
CA GLN A 625 29.47 9.80 21.18
C GLN A 625 30.73 8.96 21.47
N GLN A 626 31.68 9.48 22.24
CA GLN A 626 32.90 8.77 22.63
C GLN A 626 32.60 7.54 23.48
N TYR A 627 31.65 7.69 24.43
CA TYR A 627 31.21 6.55 25.24
C TYR A 627 30.56 5.47 24.36
N VAL A 628 29.70 5.86 23.43
CA VAL A 628 29.05 4.93 22.49
C VAL A 628 30.09 4.16 21.69
N GLU A 629 31.09 4.80 21.12
CA GLU A 629 32.15 4.15 20.35
C GLU A 629 32.93 3.13 21.21
N LEU A 630 33.31 3.50 22.43
CA LEU A 630 33.95 2.58 23.38
C LEU A 630 33.04 1.39 23.75
N ALA A 631 31.77 1.69 24.03
CA ALA A 631 30.78 0.68 24.40
C ALA A 631 30.56 -0.32 23.26
N LEU A 632 30.41 0.17 22.01
CA LEU A 632 30.24 -0.68 20.85
C LEU A 632 31.44 -1.63 20.65
N ILE A 633 32.66 -1.13 20.76
CA ILE A 633 33.86 -1.97 20.66
C ILE A 633 33.86 -3.09 21.69
N LYS A 634 33.54 -2.77 22.96
CA LYS A 634 33.48 -3.76 24.03
C LYS A 634 32.36 -4.77 23.86
N LEU A 635 31.14 -4.30 23.57
CA LEU A 635 29.95 -5.12 23.43
C LEU A 635 30.04 -6.07 22.22
N VAL A 636 30.53 -5.57 21.07
CA VAL A 636 30.71 -6.39 19.88
C VAL A 636 31.82 -7.43 20.06
N LYS A 637 32.88 -7.13 20.83
CA LYS A 637 33.86 -8.11 21.23
C LYS A 637 33.27 -9.18 22.13
N ALA A 638 32.46 -8.82 23.11
CA ALA A 638 31.76 -9.74 24.01
C ALA A 638 30.86 -10.74 23.26
N SER A 639 30.24 -10.33 22.17
CA SER A 639 29.44 -11.23 21.32
C SER A 639 30.26 -11.90 20.19
N LYS A 640 31.56 -11.65 20.10
CA LYS A 640 32.45 -12.16 19.03
C LYS A 640 31.90 -11.81 17.62
N GLY A 641 31.49 -10.56 17.40
CA GLY A 641 30.65 -10.17 16.28
C GLY A 641 29.18 -10.48 16.57
N ARG A 642 28.47 -11.09 15.66
CA ARG A 642 27.05 -11.51 15.75
C ARG A 642 26.12 -10.41 16.26
N ALA A 643 26.42 -9.13 15.90
CA ALA A 643 25.77 -7.97 16.46
C ALA A 643 25.07 -7.11 15.38
N LEU A 644 23.84 -6.72 15.65
CA LEU A 644 23.12 -5.67 14.91
C LEU A 644 23.11 -4.40 15.75
N VAL A 645 23.70 -3.32 15.24
CA VAL A 645 23.75 -2.02 15.91
C VAL A 645 22.80 -1.06 15.23
N LEU A 646 21.78 -0.60 15.95
CA LEU A 646 20.71 0.25 15.47
C LEU A 646 20.92 1.71 15.90
N PHE A 647 21.13 2.58 14.93
CA PHE A 647 21.30 4.02 15.09
C PHE A 647 20.03 4.78 14.73
N THR A 648 19.88 5.97 15.29
CA THR A 648 18.80 6.92 14.97
C THR A 648 19.24 8.03 14.01
N SER A 649 20.56 8.15 13.72
CA SER A 649 21.10 9.10 12.75
C SER A 649 22.25 8.51 11.97
N TYR A 650 22.37 8.90 10.70
CA TYR A 650 23.45 8.42 9.84
C TYR A 650 24.81 9.00 10.21
N ASP A 651 24.84 10.21 10.77
CA ASP A 651 26.08 10.86 11.22
C ASP A 651 26.69 10.13 12.42
N SER A 652 25.85 9.75 13.41
CA SER A 652 26.32 8.93 14.54
C SER A 652 26.81 7.56 14.09
N LEU A 653 26.12 6.94 13.11
CA LEU A 653 26.55 5.69 12.50
C LEU A 653 27.92 5.83 11.83
N LYS A 654 28.13 6.87 11.01
CA LYS A 654 29.42 7.10 10.33
C LYS A 654 30.55 7.31 11.31
N SER A 655 30.35 8.14 12.34
CA SER A 655 31.37 8.36 13.36
C SER A 655 31.76 7.07 14.07
N ALA A 656 30.77 6.33 14.56
CA ALA A 656 31.00 5.07 15.23
C ALA A 656 31.68 4.02 14.31
N TYR A 657 31.27 3.96 13.04
CA TYR A 657 31.87 3.04 12.07
C TYR A 657 33.35 3.31 11.87
N SER A 658 33.75 4.57 11.68
CA SER A 658 35.15 4.95 11.45
C SER A 658 36.06 4.52 12.61
N THR A 659 35.58 4.62 13.85
CA THR A 659 36.34 4.22 15.04
C THR A 659 36.31 2.69 15.25
N CYS A 660 35.12 2.08 15.14
CA CYS A 660 34.92 0.66 15.46
C CYS A 660 35.51 -0.28 14.42
N GLN A 661 35.48 0.06 13.13
CA GLN A 661 36.00 -0.80 12.06
C GLN A 661 37.44 -1.21 12.26
N TYR A 662 38.31 -0.26 12.63
CA TYR A 662 39.70 -0.51 12.85
C TYR A 662 39.97 -1.37 14.11
N GLU A 663 39.32 -1.04 15.24
CA GLU A 663 39.54 -1.72 16.52
C GLU A 663 38.91 -3.11 16.55
N LEU A 664 37.81 -3.33 15.87
CA LEU A 664 37.17 -4.65 15.75
C LEU A 664 37.89 -5.54 14.72
N GLY A 665 38.37 -4.93 13.63
CA GLY A 665 39.15 -5.62 12.61
C GLY A 665 40.44 -6.28 13.19
N LYS A 666 41.10 -5.63 14.16
CA LYS A 666 42.24 -6.23 14.90
C LYS A 666 41.88 -7.52 15.61
N CYS A 667 40.64 -7.73 15.94
CA CYS A 667 40.11 -8.91 16.61
C CYS A 667 39.46 -9.91 15.63
N GLY A 668 39.60 -9.71 14.31
CA GLY A 668 39.03 -10.57 13.29
C GLY A 668 37.50 -10.40 13.13
N ILE A 669 36.92 -9.28 13.59
CA ILE A 669 35.50 -8.99 13.47
C ILE A 669 35.26 -8.02 12.31
N ASN A 670 34.48 -8.43 11.30
CA ASN A 670 34.11 -7.60 10.20
C ASN A 670 32.99 -6.63 10.61
N VAL A 671 33.08 -5.38 10.20
CA VAL A 671 32.02 -4.40 10.42
C VAL A 671 31.44 -3.97 9.08
N PHE A 672 30.16 -4.28 8.88
CA PHE A 672 29.39 -3.85 7.73
C PHE A 672 28.59 -2.60 8.08
N LYS A 673 28.44 -1.70 7.13
CA LYS A 673 27.70 -0.45 7.32
C LYS A 673 26.64 -0.27 6.23
N GLN A 674 25.46 0.18 6.62
CA GLN A 674 24.43 0.60 5.67
C GLN A 674 24.97 1.65 4.72
N GLY A 675 24.77 1.44 3.41
CA GLY A 675 25.23 2.31 2.35
C GLY A 675 26.53 1.89 1.66
N ASP A 676 27.22 0.84 2.15
CA ASP A 676 28.40 0.27 1.50
C ASP A 676 28.03 -0.70 0.36
N ASP A 677 26.80 -1.25 0.39
CA ASP A 677 26.27 -2.16 -0.62
C ASP A 677 24.74 -2.08 -0.64
N ASP A 678 24.14 -2.72 -1.62
CA ASP A 678 22.72 -2.97 -1.63
C ASP A 678 22.26 -3.69 -0.36
N ARG A 679 21.05 -3.35 0.12
CA ARG A 679 20.52 -3.88 1.38
C ARG A 679 20.50 -5.42 1.44
N PHE A 680 20.18 -6.08 0.32
CA PHE A 680 20.13 -7.55 0.26
C PHE A 680 21.50 -8.18 0.35
N ARG A 681 22.43 -7.67 -0.42
CA ARG A 681 23.82 -8.15 -0.41
C ARG A 681 24.45 -7.95 0.96
N LEU A 682 24.15 -6.80 1.58
CA LEU A 682 24.65 -6.48 2.91
C LEU A 682 24.11 -7.45 3.96
N LEU A 683 22.82 -7.75 3.91
CA LEU A 683 22.19 -8.75 4.79
C LEU A 683 22.70 -10.15 4.52
N ASP A 684 22.92 -10.50 3.26
CA ASP A 684 23.44 -11.82 2.89
C ASP A 684 24.88 -12.00 3.37
N LYS A 685 25.74 -10.98 3.23
CA LYS A 685 27.08 -10.96 3.82
C LYS A 685 27.04 -11.14 5.33
N PHE A 686 26.16 -10.41 6.02
CA PHE A 686 25.99 -10.49 7.47
C PHE A 686 25.48 -11.87 7.94
N LYS A 687 24.54 -12.47 7.21
CA LYS A 687 24.02 -13.81 7.51
C LYS A 687 25.06 -14.90 7.40
N ASN A 688 25.96 -14.77 6.42
CA ASN A 688 26.97 -15.78 6.11
C ASN A 688 28.28 -15.59 6.90
N ASP A 689 28.39 -14.51 7.68
CA ASP A 689 29.57 -14.23 8.50
C ASP A 689 29.21 -14.10 9.99
N GLU A 690 29.37 -15.17 10.73
CA GLU A 690 29.09 -15.21 12.17
C GLU A 690 30.06 -14.38 13.03
N THR A 691 31.12 -13.83 12.42
CA THR A 691 32.13 -12.98 13.10
C THR A 691 31.95 -11.50 12.70
N SER A 692 30.78 -11.10 12.25
CA SER A 692 30.53 -9.75 11.77
C SER A 692 29.56 -8.97 12.64
N ALA A 693 29.61 -7.63 12.50
CA ALA A 693 28.64 -6.70 13.04
C ALA A 693 28.07 -5.83 11.92
N LEU A 694 26.76 -5.57 11.97
CA LEU A 694 26.05 -4.72 11.02
C LEU A 694 25.59 -3.42 11.70
N PHE A 695 26.09 -2.28 11.20
CA PHE A 695 25.70 -0.94 11.64
C PHE A 695 24.66 -0.37 10.70
N ALA A 696 23.46 -0.05 11.23
CA ALA A 696 22.33 0.32 10.40
C ALA A 696 21.42 1.37 11.06
N THR A 697 20.63 2.07 10.23
CA THR A 697 19.61 3.03 10.64
C THR A 697 18.19 2.52 10.33
N ASP A 698 17.24 3.40 10.24
CA ASP A 698 15.79 3.15 10.18
C ASP A 698 15.32 2.03 9.26
N SER A 699 15.88 1.92 8.07
CA SER A 699 15.46 0.87 7.12
C SER A 699 15.75 -0.56 7.58
N PHE A 700 16.60 -0.72 8.60
CA PHE A 700 16.96 -2.02 9.18
C PHE A 700 16.25 -2.33 10.50
N TRP A 701 15.51 -1.38 11.07
CA TRP A 701 14.63 -1.66 12.21
C TRP A 701 13.47 -2.60 11.82
N GLN A 702 13.05 -2.57 10.54
CA GLN A 702 11.97 -3.38 10.01
C GLN A 702 12.46 -4.33 8.90
N GLY A 703 11.77 -5.46 8.70
CA GLY A 703 11.96 -6.33 7.53
C GLY A 703 13.31 -7.08 7.44
N ILE A 704 14.04 -7.22 8.53
CA ILE A 704 15.22 -8.08 8.61
C ILE A 704 14.84 -9.42 9.21
N ASP A 705 15.23 -10.50 8.53
CA ASP A 705 15.17 -11.86 9.04
C ASP A 705 16.57 -12.48 8.98
N VAL A 706 17.23 -12.57 10.13
CA VAL A 706 18.53 -13.22 10.32
C VAL A 706 18.36 -14.31 11.36
N PRO A 707 17.98 -15.53 10.95
CA PRO A 707 17.83 -16.65 11.86
C PRO A 707 19.19 -17.26 12.22
N GLY A 708 19.30 -17.75 13.44
CA GLY A 708 20.46 -18.56 13.88
C GLY A 708 21.58 -17.75 14.52
N SER A 709 22.78 -18.34 14.49
CA SER A 709 23.97 -17.89 15.23
C SER A 709 24.58 -16.57 14.80
N SER A 710 24.26 -16.09 13.59
CA SER A 710 24.80 -14.84 13.04
C SER A 710 24.27 -13.56 13.74
N LEU A 711 23.17 -13.64 14.48
CA LEU A 711 22.62 -12.54 15.27
C LEU A 711 22.32 -13.01 16.70
N SER A 712 23.18 -12.63 17.62
CA SER A 712 23.04 -12.94 19.07
C SER A 712 22.98 -11.67 19.92
N GLN A 713 23.25 -10.50 19.35
CA GLN A 713 23.19 -9.24 20.07
C GLN A 713 22.52 -8.14 19.24
N VAL A 714 21.62 -7.41 19.84
CA VAL A 714 21.06 -6.17 19.29
C VAL A 714 21.47 -5.01 20.20
N ILE A 715 22.11 -3.99 19.63
CA ILE A 715 22.50 -2.78 20.36
C ILE A 715 21.69 -1.60 19.81
N ILE A 716 20.93 -0.95 20.69
CA ILE A 716 20.14 0.23 20.36
C ILE A 716 20.86 1.45 20.93
N VAL A 717 21.41 2.29 20.05
CA VAL A 717 22.28 3.41 20.47
C VAL A 717 21.51 4.55 21.14
N LYS A 718 20.32 4.88 20.63
CA LYS A 718 19.40 5.86 21.22
C LYS A 718 17.95 5.38 21.10
N LEU A 719 17.09 5.82 22.02
CA LEU A 719 15.65 5.62 21.88
C LEU A 719 15.15 6.27 20.56
N PRO A 720 14.37 5.54 19.74
CA PRO A 720 14.08 5.94 18.36
C PRO A 720 12.94 6.97 18.27
N PHE A 721 13.08 8.10 18.96
CA PHE A 721 12.16 9.21 18.81
C PHE A 721 12.26 9.80 17.40
N SER A 722 11.11 10.17 16.84
CA SER A 722 11.02 10.87 15.56
C SER A 722 11.73 12.23 15.64
N VAL A 723 12.26 12.68 14.51
CA VAL A 723 12.93 13.99 14.43
C VAL A 723 11.88 15.09 14.54
N PRO A 724 11.98 16.01 15.51
CA PRO A 724 10.97 17.05 15.73
C PRO A 724 10.70 17.94 14.51
N ASN A 725 11.70 18.08 13.63
CA ASN A 725 11.62 18.93 12.44
C ASN A 725 11.09 18.18 11.19
N ASP A 726 10.64 16.92 11.33
CA ASP A 726 9.90 16.26 10.25
C ASP A 726 8.60 17.04 9.98
N PRO A 727 8.35 17.48 8.75
CA PRO A 727 7.23 18.37 8.43
C PRO A 727 5.85 17.80 8.80
N VAL A 728 5.63 16.51 8.54
CA VAL A 728 4.35 15.84 8.80
C VAL A 728 4.20 15.59 10.29
N PHE A 729 5.27 15.13 10.93
CA PHE A 729 5.30 14.93 12.38
C PHE A 729 5.03 16.23 13.13
N ALA A 730 5.71 17.33 12.76
CA ALA A 730 5.52 18.64 13.38
C ALA A 730 4.07 19.15 13.24
N ALA A 731 3.47 18.98 12.05
CA ALA A 731 2.08 19.35 11.82
C ALA A 731 1.10 18.54 12.69
N ARG A 732 1.33 17.25 12.81
CA ARG A 732 0.55 16.35 13.68
C ARG A 732 0.71 16.71 15.16
N ALA A 733 1.93 17.05 15.57
CA ALA A 733 2.21 17.48 16.93
C ALA A 733 1.46 18.77 17.28
N GLU A 734 1.47 19.77 16.38
CA GLU A 734 0.70 21.01 16.55
C GLU A 734 -0.80 20.76 16.65
N GLU A 735 -1.33 19.85 15.84
CA GLU A 735 -2.76 19.50 15.88
C GLU A 735 -3.15 18.83 17.20
N VAL A 736 -2.29 17.98 17.77
CA VAL A 736 -2.49 17.42 19.11
C VAL A 736 -2.50 18.53 20.18
N GLU A 737 -1.54 19.44 20.13
CA GLU A 737 -1.43 20.56 21.08
C GLU A 737 -2.61 21.53 20.92
N ARG A 738 -3.07 21.82 19.71
CA ARG A 738 -4.25 22.66 19.45
C ARG A 738 -5.52 22.09 20.10
N ARG A 739 -5.62 20.76 20.19
CA ARG A 739 -6.72 20.07 20.90
C ARG A 739 -6.53 19.99 22.42
N GLY A 740 -5.44 20.56 22.94
CA GLY A 740 -5.11 20.55 24.38
C GLY A 740 -4.44 19.25 24.83
N GLY A 741 -4.00 18.39 23.91
CA GLY A 741 -3.25 17.16 24.19
C GLY A 741 -1.75 17.41 24.36
N SER A 742 -1.01 16.34 24.62
CA SER A 742 0.45 16.35 24.70
C SER A 742 1.03 15.64 23.49
N SER A 743 1.65 16.39 22.58
CA SER A 743 2.32 15.83 21.39
C SER A 743 3.38 14.78 21.75
N PHE A 744 4.07 14.98 22.89
CA PHE A 744 5.01 13.98 23.37
C PHE A 744 4.34 12.66 23.78
N MET A 745 3.27 12.73 24.60
CA MET A 745 2.61 11.53 25.14
C MET A 745 1.72 10.83 24.12
N GLU A 746 1.08 11.59 23.22
CA GLU A 746 0.10 11.05 22.27
C GLU A 746 0.67 10.71 20.88
N LEU A 747 1.88 11.22 20.55
CA LEU A 747 2.51 11.00 19.25
C LEU A 747 3.95 10.49 19.37
N SER A 748 4.88 11.30 19.94
CA SER A 748 6.31 10.97 19.94
C SER A 748 6.64 9.69 20.67
N LEU A 749 6.12 9.54 21.87
CA LEU A 749 6.41 8.38 22.71
C LEU A 749 5.79 7.09 22.15
N PRO A 750 4.53 7.06 21.71
CA PRO A 750 3.93 5.91 21.07
C PRO A 750 4.70 5.41 19.84
N GLU A 751 5.05 6.30 18.92
CA GLU A 751 5.83 5.95 17.72
C GLU A 751 7.21 5.37 18.09
N ALA A 752 7.89 6.01 19.04
CA ALA A 752 9.18 5.53 19.52
C ALA A 752 9.08 4.14 20.17
N VAL A 753 8.03 3.86 20.94
CA VAL A 753 7.80 2.54 21.58
C VAL A 753 7.57 1.46 20.53
N ILE A 754 6.75 1.70 19.51
CA ILE A 754 6.51 0.73 18.42
C ILE A 754 7.83 0.40 17.72
N LYS A 755 8.60 1.42 17.34
CA LYS A 755 9.87 1.25 16.66
C LYS A 755 10.89 0.52 17.53
N PHE A 756 10.95 0.85 18.81
CA PHE A 756 11.82 0.18 19.79
C PHE A 756 11.48 -1.31 19.92
N ARG A 757 10.19 -1.67 20.00
CA ARG A 757 9.72 -3.07 20.04
C ARG A 757 10.10 -3.83 18.77
N GLN A 758 10.08 -3.19 17.62
CA GLN A 758 10.52 -3.79 16.35
C GLN A 758 12.02 -4.11 16.36
N GLY A 759 12.85 -3.18 16.85
CA GLY A 759 14.28 -3.41 17.03
C GLY A 759 14.58 -4.54 18.00
N PHE A 760 13.91 -4.56 19.15
CA PHE A 760 13.99 -5.66 20.13
C PHE A 760 13.60 -7.01 19.51
N GLY A 761 12.54 -7.06 18.72
CA GLY A 761 12.04 -8.28 18.09
C GLY A 761 12.96 -8.89 17.02
N ARG A 762 14.10 -8.25 16.70
CA ARG A 762 15.07 -8.83 15.74
C ARG A 762 15.89 -9.97 16.33
N LEU A 763 16.05 -10.00 17.65
CA LEU A 763 16.97 -10.91 18.31
C LEU A 763 16.52 -12.39 18.26
N VAL A 764 15.25 -12.68 18.57
CA VAL A 764 14.77 -14.06 18.76
C VAL A 764 13.86 -14.49 17.60
N ARG A 765 14.20 -15.62 16.97
CA ARG A 765 13.46 -16.23 15.85
C ARG A 765 13.02 -17.67 16.12
N ARG A 766 13.73 -18.35 17.02
CA ARG A 766 13.47 -19.74 17.45
C ARG A 766 13.41 -19.82 18.96
N SER A 767 12.77 -20.84 19.47
CA SER A 767 12.70 -21.12 20.92
C SER A 767 14.07 -21.37 21.55
N SER A 768 15.04 -21.87 20.75
CA SER A 768 16.40 -22.12 21.14
C SER A 768 17.33 -20.90 21.13
N ASP A 769 16.93 -19.80 20.49
CA ASP A 769 17.79 -18.64 20.32
C ASP A 769 18.02 -17.95 21.67
N LYS A 770 19.30 -17.66 21.95
CA LYS A 770 19.75 -16.90 23.12
C LYS A 770 20.38 -15.58 22.65
N GLY A 771 20.32 -14.55 23.47
CA GLY A 771 21.00 -13.32 23.11
C GLY A 771 20.82 -12.16 24.08
N ALA A 772 21.39 -11.02 23.71
CA ALA A 772 21.33 -9.81 24.49
C ALA A 772 20.79 -8.61 23.69
N VAL A 773 19.95 -7.80 24.31
CA VAL A 773 19.59 -6.47 23.84
C VAL A 773 20.20 -5.45 24.79
N VAL A 774 21.09 -4.61 24.27
CA VAL A 774 21.74 -3.56 25.05
C VAL A 774 21.29 -2.19 24.55
N VAL A 775 20.78 -1.37 25.46
CA VAL A 775 20.29 -0.02 25.13
C VAL A 775 21.27 1.01 25.68
N LEU A 776 21.88 1.78 24.78
CA LEU A 776 22.84 2.84 25.12
C LEU A 776 22.13 4.19 25.27
N ASP A 777 21.01 4.20 26.00
CA ASP A 777 20.25 5.40 26.31
C ASP A 777 19.68 5.35 27.71
N ARG A 778 20.32 6.05 28.65
CA ARG A 778 19.94 6.03 30.07
C ARG A 778 18.54 6.61 30.36
N ARG A 779 17.94 7.33 29.39
CA ARG A 779 16.57 7.84 29.51
C ARG A 779 15.55 6.74 29.74
N ILE A 780 15.81 5.52 29.25
CA ILE A 780 14.95 4.36 29.47
C ILE A 780 14.83 3.97 30.93
N MET A 781 15.87 4.28 31.74
CA MET A 781 15.93 3.97 33.17
C MET A 781 15.48 5.14 34.05
N GLU A 782 15.89 6.37 33.70
CA GLU A 782 15.77 7.53 34.56
C GLU A 782 14.53 8.37 34.32
N LYS A 783 13.99 8.38 33.08
CA LYS A 783 12.80 9.13 32.76
C LYS A 783 11.54 8.31 33.05
N ARG A 784 10.48 8.98 33.57
CA ARG A 784 9.20 8.31 33.87
C ARG A 784 8.62 7.57 32.66
N TYR A 785 8.76 8.13 31.48
CA TYR A 785 8.29 7.50 30.25
C TYR A 785 9.11 6.27 29.82
N GLY A 786 10.32 6.11 30.32
CA GLY A 786 11.15 4.93 30.06
C GLY A 786 10.47 3.63 30.49
N ARG A 787 9.64 3.68 31.53
CA ARG A 787 8.84 2.54 31.98
C ARG A 787 7.88 2.05 30.89
N ILE A 788 7.31 2.94 30.06
CA ILE A 788 6.39 2.57 28.97
C ILE A 788 7.11 1.69 27.92
N PHE A 789 8.38 2.01 27.63
CA PHE A 789 9.21 1.15 26.76
C PHE A 789 9.37 -0.24 27.37
N LEU A 790 9.73 -0.30 28.65
CA LEU A 790 10.01 -1.55 29.36
C LEU A 790 8.75 -2.41 29.53
N ASP A 791 7.60 -1.78 29.84
CA ASP A 791 6.31 -2.46 30.02
C ASP A 791 5.71 -2.94 28.67
N SER A 792 6.21 -2.41 27.56
CA SER A 792 5.83 -2.82 26.20
C SER A 792 6.66 -4.00 25.66
N LEU A 793 7.68 -4.46 26.37
CA LEU A 793 8.49 -5.60 26.02
C LEU A 793 7.98 -6.89 26.70
N PRO A 794 8.27 -8.07 26.12
CA PRO A 794 8.14 -9.32 26.86
C PRO A 794 8.99 -9.31 28.15
N ARG A 795 8.62 -10.12 29.12
CA ARG A 795 9.44 -10.30 30.33
C ARG A 795 10.80 -10.86 29.96
N THR A 796 11.86 -10.20 30.43
CA THR A 796 13.26 -10.56 30.14
C THR A 796 14.08 -10.46 31.41
N LYS A 797 15.25 -11.09 31.40
CA LYS A 797 16.28 -10.87 32.42
C LYS A 797 16.82 -9.43 32.24
N ARG A 798 16.68 -8.58 33.26
CA ARG A 798 17.11 -7.19 33.17
C ARG A 798 18.34 -6.91 34.02
N LEU A 799 19.34 -6.25 33.42
CA LEU A 799 20.60 -5.89 34.07
C LEU A 799 20.88 -4.40 33.90
N TYR A 800 21.09 -3.71 35.02
CA TYR A 800 21.48 -2.30 35.10
C TYR A 800 22.77 -2.19 35.89
N ALA A 801 23.91 -2.18 35.20
CA ALA A 801 25.25 -2.27 35.83
C ALA A 801 26.25 -1.40 35.06
N GLY A 802 27.51 -1.40 35.45
CA GLY A 802 28.58 -0.79 34.68
C GLY A 802 28.80 -1.50 33.34
N LEU A 803 29.37 -0.82 32.35
CA LEU A 803 29.58 -1.38 31.00
C LEU A 803 30.36 -2.69 31.04
N ASN A 804 31.39 -2.78 31.86
CA ASN A 804 32.22 -4.01 31.95
C ASN A 804 31.41 -5.20 32.49
N ASP A 805 30.56 -4.99 33.48
CA ASP A 805 29.68 -6.03 34.03
C ASP A 805 28.66 -6.51 33.00
N ILE A 806 28.16 -5.58 32.18
CA ILE A 806 27.23 -5.90 31.06
C ILE A 806 27.95 -6.74 30.02
N CYS A 807 29.20 -6.39 29.64
CA CYS A 807 29.97 -7.19 28.70
C CYS A 807 30.18 -8.64 29.22
N ALA A 808 30.54 -8.79 30.47
CA ALA A 808 30.68 -10.13 31.10
C ALA A 808 29.34 -10.90 31.13
N ALA A 809 28.22 -10.23 31.39
CA ALA A 809 26.90 -10.85 31.36
C ALA A 809 26.44 -11.22 29.92
N VAL A 810 26.81 -10.45 28.91
CA VAL A 810 26.58 -10.78 27.50
C VAL A 810 27.36 -12.04 27.12
N GLU A 811 28.66 -12.13 27.47
CA GLU A 811 29.48 -13.31 27.24
C GLU A 811 28.83 -14.56 27.88
N ALA A 812 28.45 -14.47 29.15
CA ALA A 812 27.84 -15.59 29.89
C ALA A 812 26.49 -16.06 29.33
N VAL A 813 25.71 -15.18 28.70
CA VAL A 813 24.42 -15.57 28.07
C VAL A 813 24.65 -16.26 26.73
N LEU A 814 25.73 -15.89 26.02
CA LEU A 814 26.06 -16.40 24.69
C LEU A 814 26.90 -17.67 24.68
N GLU A 815 27.47 -18.02 25.84
CA GLU A 815 28.05 -19.36 26.12
C GLU A 815 26.92 -20.36 26.50
#